data_3d7d7bdf2e613ed7c075a49c05f31f3c
#
_entry.id   3d7d7bdf2e613ed7c075a49c05f31f3c
#
_cell.length_a   1.000
_cell.length_b   1.000
_cell.length_c   1.000
_cell.angle_alpha   90.00
_cell.angle_beta   90.00
_cell.angle_gamma   90.00
#
_symmetry.space_group_name_H-M   'P 1'
#
loop_
_entity.id
_entity.type
_entity.pdbx_description
1 polymer ?
#
loop_
_entity_poly.entity_id
_entity_poly.type
_entity_poly.pdbx_seq_one_letter_code
_entity_poly.pdbx_strand_id
1 'polypeptide(L)'
;MHLLRSSIVTTLLLMSSLGLHAQLVINELMQSNIDCLLDDLNEYPDSWVELHNNSNTSVNLSEYSIGLTKDASEAWKLPYRMISPYQFIVVYCDKVGDGMHANFRIDSGKGAFYLFHNNEIVGELSNLAKQPAPNISYGRKTEGSSEWGYQNSPTPTAPNCGTLCSEILGEPIFSEPGRVTTNRSAITLTLSLPEGCPEGTIIRYTTNGSEPTNTSTVYSNPITISSTRTIRAKLFCEGRLSPRSTTHSYIFFSRDVTLPVVSIVTDSRYFYDSKLGIYVQGSYKNGTPNYKFDWRRPINFEYFEGTDNGSILNQLCETRVQGGASRDCVLKSLIVYANKRFGEKRLKHEFFPEQRPGQTNYKSIILRNAGNDFDYLYMRDAIIQQTMAKYTDLDWQAWRPAIFYINGTYKGILNIRERSTADNIFTNYDELEDIDMIENWYQVKEGDMDNWHQFEQFYTEHGHTLKEYEEWIDWREFINLMVMNLYYNNQDFPGNNIVMWRPRAEGGLWRFVAKDTDFGLGLYGSSASYNSIAWLYNPDYDSDRNWANKYEHTRLFRRMMEDKDFEREFIDRAAIYMGDFLNSMGTREIWDPMYELIQYEYPYHRKLINQWWPNYSSELSTARNWLSQRTDYFYKHLADYYQVGTPTNMTVNTALSAEDLQGVSISFNDVQLSKGIFNGKFFAGREITLKGTPVDGKQVTGWKVTCVATGSTTYNDIEGDTYSFTMPTCNRLIVNAIIGEHTGISEMAHTASIRTLRNGDMLTISGTTAGTEILIYDLQGILVTKSRASEGETTVKLPRHGIFILKIGDQKLKIS
;
A
#
# COMPACT_ATOMS: atom_id res chain seq x y z
N MET A 1 -7.78 88.66 14.77
CA MET A 1 -7.94 87.39 15.49
C MET A 1 -8.67 86.33 14.65
N HIS A 2 -8.92 86.53 13.38
CA HIS A 2 -9.56 85.54 12.51
C HIS A 2 -8.59 84.86 11.53
N LEU A 3 -7.34 85.27 11.46
CA LEU A 3 -6.33 84.67 10.54
C LEU A 3 -5.41 83.59 11.17
N LEU A 4 -5.43 83.44 12.49
CA LEU A 4 -4.67 82.39 13.18
C LEU A 4 -5.45 81.12 13.42
N ARG A 5 -6.77 81.07 13.23
CA ARG A 5 -7.56 79.85 13.34
C ARG A 5 -7.63 79.03 12.06
N SER A 6 -7.36 79.61 10.91
CA SER A 6 -7.39 78.88 9.62
C SER A 6 -6.14 78.09 9.34
N SER A 7 -4.97 78.45 9.89
CA SER A 7 -3.69 77.74 9.64
C SER A 7 -3.53 76.52 10.52
N ILE A 8 -4.21 76.45 11.68
CA ILE A 8 -4.12 75.27 12.59
C ILE A 8 -5.00 74.06 12.09
N VAL A 9 -6.14 74.42 11.49
CA VAL A 9 -7.04 73.38 10.94
C VAL A 9 -6.52 72.81 9.65
N THR A 10 -5.77 73.54 8.83
CA THR A 10 -5.20 73.04 7.60
C THR A 10 -3.93 72.13 7.85
N THR A 11 -3.23 72.40 8.95
CA THR A 11 -2.05 71.58 9.33
C THR A 11 -2.46 70.28 10.02
N LEU A 12 -3.64 70.23 10.70
CA LEU A 12 -4.18 68.97 11.27
C LEU A 12 -4.87 68.08 10.23
N LEU A 13 -5.33 68.64 9.09
CA LEU A 13 -5.92 67.87 7.99
C LEU A 13 -4.90 67.39 6.99
N LEU A 14 -3.64 67.84 7.02
CA LEU A 14 -2.54 67.31 6.22
C LEU A 14 -1.75 66.21 6.93
N MET A 15 -2.01 65.95 8.21
CA MET A 15 -1.41 64.80 8.93
C MET A 15 -2.28 63.53 8.95
N SER A 16 -3.47 63.55 8.37
CA SER A 16 -4.38 62.39 8.34
C SER A 16 -4.44 61.62 7.01
N SER A 17 -3.52 61.88 6.07
CA SER A 17 -3.39 61.11 4.83
C SER A 17 -2.04 60.41 4.66
N LEU A 18 -1.31 60.14 5.72
CA LEU A 18 -0.34 59.06 5.72
C LEU A 18 -1.13 57.76 5.72
N GLY A 19 -1.42 57.23 4.52
CA GLY A 19 -2.03 55.94 4.37
C GLY A 19 -1.29 54.96 5.26
N LEU A 20 -2.02 54.32 6.17
CA LEU A 20 -1.53 53.12 6.87
C LEU A 20 -1.19 52.09 5.82
N HIS A 21 0.03 52.16 5.24
CA HIS A 21 0.58 51.05 4.50
C HIS A 21 0.81 49.92 5.51
N ALA A 22 0.20 48.78 5.28
CA ALA A 22 0.43 47.61 6.11
C ALA A 22 1.94 47.41 6.26
N GLN A 23 2.40 47.33 7.52
CA GLN A 23 3.84 47.11 7.80
C GLN A 23 4.30 45.77 7.23
N LEU A 24 3.54 44.70 7.46
CA LEU A 24 3.77 43.38 6.93
C LEU A 24 2.88 43.17 5.71
N VAL A 25 3.44 42.73 4.60
CA VAL A 25 2.73 42.48 3.34
C VAL A 25 2.99 41.11 2.79
N ILE A 26 2.04 40.53 2.05
CA ILE A 26 2.25 39.33 1.27
C ILE A 26 3.15 39.70 0.10
N ASN A 27 4.27 38.96 -0.09
CA ASN A 27 5.24 39.24 -1.14
C ASN A 27 5.24 38.21 -2.27
N GLU A 28 5.29 36.91 -1.91
CA GLU A 28 5.33 35.80 -2.83
C GLU A 28 4.66 34.57 -2.21
N LEU A 29 4.05 33.71 -3.02
CA LEU A 29 3.53 32.42 -2.57
C LEU A 29 3.72 31.31 -3.60
N MET A 30 3.72 30.07 -3.12
CA MET A 30 3.78 28.87 -3.95
C MET A 30 2.76 27.84 -3.44
N GLN A 31 1.87 27.39 -4.33
CA GLN A 31 0.83 26.41 -4.02
C GLN A 31 1.33 24.97 -4.17
N SER A 32 2.39 24.75 -4.95
CA SER A 32 2.95 23.43 -5.24
C SER A 32 4.47 23.50 -5.26
N ASN A 33 5.07 23.28 -4.10
CA ASN A 33 6.51 23.19 -3.91
C ASN A 33 6.95 21.73 -4.00
N ILE A 34 7.73 21.38 -5.02
CA ILE A 34 8.32 20.04 -5.17
C ILE A 34 9.73 20.00 -4.59
N ASP A 35 10.57 20.95 -5.00
CA ASP A 35 12.00 20.98 -4.66
C ASP A 35 12.60 22.38 -4.67
N CYS A 36 11.77 23.42 -4.63
CA CYS A 36 12.21 24.82 -4.62
C CYS A 36 12.76 25.24 -3.25
N LEU A 37 12.03 24.95 -2.19
CA LEU A 37 12.33 25.39 -0.84
C LEU A 37 12.23 24.24 0.16
N LEU A 38 13.31 23.99 0.90
CA LEU A 38 13.34 23.13 2.07
C LEU A 38 12.91 23.91 3.32
N ASP A 39 12.23 23.21 4.21
CA ASP A 39 11.94 23.68 5.56
C ASP A 39 13.09 23.38 6.56
N ASP A 40 12.86 23.68 7.82
CA ASP A 40 13.80 23.41 8.93
C ASP A 40 13.82 21.92 9.37
N LEU A 41 12.87 21.11 8.88
CA LEU A 41 12.82 19.66 9.06
C LEU A 41 13.54 18.88 7.94
N ASN A 42 14.15 19.61 6.98
CA ASN A 42 14.78 19.05 5.77
C ASN A 42 13.78 18.33 4.85
N GLU A 43 12.52 18.82 4.84
CA GLU A 43 11.45 18.38 3.94
C GLU A 43 11.10 19.48 2.93
N TYR A 44 10.40 19.12 1.87
CA TYR A 44 9.80 20.07 0.93
C TYR A 44 8.34 20.30 1.32
N PRO A 45 8.01 21.42 1.99
CA PRO A 45 6.62 21.71 2.40
C PRO A 45 5.73 21.77 1.16
N ASP A 46 4.47 21.36 1.30
CA ASP A 46 3.55 21.30 0.14
C ASP A 46 3.37 22.66 -0.54
N SER A 47 3.28 23.71 0.26
CA SER A 47 3.12 25.10 -0.16
C SER A 47 3.77 26.04 0.84
N TRP A 48 4.00 27.28 0.45
CA TRP A 48 4.54 28.31 1.32
C TRP A 48 4.07 29.71 0.91
N VAL A 49 4.15 30.65 1.85
CA VAL A 49 3.95 32.08 1.61
C VAL A 49 5.13 32.85 2.20
N GLU A 50 5.57 33.86 1.48
CA GLU A 50 6.54 34.83 1.96
C GLU A 50 5.85 36.14 2.36
N LEU A 51 6.19 36.60 3.56
CA LEU A 51 5.80 37.92 4.06
C LEU A 51 7.02 38.84 4.10
N HIS A 52 6.80 40.09 3.75
CA HIS A 52 7.82 41.14 3.75
C HIS A 52 7.45 42.26 4.71
N ASN A 53 8.39 42.63 5.59
CA ASN A 53 8.27 43.84 6.39
C ASN A 53 8.60 45.07 5.53
N ASN A 54 7.60 45.67 4.94
CA ASN A 54 7.73 46.83 4.06
C ASN A 54 7.87 48.16 4.83
N SER A 55 8.34 48.12 6.08
CA SER A 55 8.49 49.31 6.93
C SER A 55 9.94 49.47 7.44
N ASN A 56 10.23 50.63 7.96
CA ASN A 56 11.51 50.97 8.59
C ASN A 56 11.58 50.64 10.08
N THR A 57 10.58 49.92 10.61
CA THR A 57 10.51 49.46 12.00
C THR A 57 10.38 47.95 12.08
N SER A 58 10.79 47.36 13.19
CA SER A 58 10.62 45.94 13.43
C SER A 58 9.15 45.60 13.70
N VAL A 59 8.70 44.46 13.16
CA VAL A 59 7.32 43.96 13.28
C VAL A 59 7.29 42.68 14.13
N ASN A 60 6.32 42.60 15.03
CA ASN A 60 6.07 41.38 15.80
C ASN A 60 5.04 40.48 15.08
N LEU A 61 5.44 39.29 14.66
CA LEU A 61 4.55 38.37 13.94
C LEU A 61 3.36 37.88 14.76
N SER A 62 3.47 37.83 16.08
CA SER A 62 2.35 37.34 16.92
C SER A 62 1.10 38.26 16.93
N GLU A 63 1.20 39.42 16.31
CA GLU A 63 0.06 40.35 16.08
C GLU A 63 -0.68 40.03 14.78
N TYR A 64 -0.14 39.11 14.00
CA TYR A 64 -0.66 38.69 12.69
C TYR A 64 -1.16 37.26 12.69
N SER A 65 -2.10 37.00 11.80
CA SER A 65 -2.54 35.65 11.45
C SER A 65 -2.77 35.54 9.94
N ILE A 66 -2.76 34.31 9.44
CA ILE A 66 -2.95 33.99 8.02
C ILE A 66 -4.05 32.96 7.87
N GLY A 67 -4.81 33.03 6.77
CA GLY A 67 -5.91 32.11 6.54
C GLY A 67 -6.34 32.04 5.08
N LEU A 68 -7.25 31.12 4.80
CA LEU A 68 -7.80 30.87 3.46
C LEU A 68 -9.22 31.44 3.31
N THR A 69 -9.81 31.91 4.39
CA THR A 69 -11.14 32.55 4.45
C THR A 69 -11.03 33.97 5.02
N LYS A 70 -12.11 34.79 4.88
CA LYS A 70 -12.17 36.12 5.45
C LYS A 70 -12.48 36.12 6.95
N ASP A 71 -12.69 34.96 7.53
CA ASP A 71 -12.96 34.83 8.95
C ASP A 71 -11.67 34.78 9.77
N ALA A 72 -11.37 35.84 10.47
CA ALA A 72 -10.18 35.91 11.31
C ALA A 72 -10.18 34.87 12.46
N SER A 73 -11.34 34.35 12.86
CA SER A 73 -11.43 33.31 13.89
C SER A 73 -10.93 31.93 13.40
N GLU A 74 -10.92 31.67 12.09
CA GLU A 74 -10.38 30.48 11.46
C GLU A 74 -8.90 30.62 11.08
N ALA A 75 -8.36 31.85 11.19
CA ALA A 75 -6.99 32.12 10.78
C ALA A 75 -5.95 31.53 11.75
N TRP A 76 -4.90 30.96 11.19
CA TRP A 76 -3.77 30.46 11.97
C TRP A 76 -2.90 31.61 12.47
N LYS A 77 -2.68 31.68 13.77
CA LYS A 77 -1.91 32.76 14.41
C LYS A 77 -0.41 32.48 14.25
N LEU A 78 0.32 33.49 13.75
CA LEU A 78 1.77 33.40 13.62
C LEU A 78 2.45 33.38 15.01
N PRO A 79 3.57 32.67 15.16
CA PRO A 79 4.31 32.62 16.42
C PRO A 79 4.98 33.94 16.75
N TYR A 80 5.35 34.13 18.02
CA TYR A 80 6.16 35.29 18.41
C TYR A 80 7.50 35.27 17.73
N ARG A 81 7.76 36.23 16.85
CA ARG A 81 9.04 36.49 16.20
C ARG A 81 9.13 37.93 15.75
N MET A 82 10.25 38.59 16.03
CA MET A 82 10.53 39.95 15.52
C MET A 82 11.15 39.85 14.12
N ILE A 83 10.58 40.57 13.17
CA ILE A 83 11.16 40.76 11.82
C ILE A 83 11.72 42.15 11.72
N SER A 84 13.00 42.28 11.38
CA SER A 84 13.66 43.57 11.19
C SER A 84 13.10 44.33 9.99
N PRO A 85 13.34 45.65 9.92
CA PRO A 85 12.98 46.42 8.75
C PRO A 85 13.43 45.78 7.43
N TYR A 86 12.55 45.75 6.43
CA TYR A 86 12.79 45.27 5.08
C TYR A 86 13.19 43.80 4.99
N GLN A 87 13.01 43.00 6.05
CA GLN A 87 13.27 41.57 6.02
C GLN A 87 12.09 40.77 5.45
N PHE A 88 12.44 39.59 4.89
CA PHE A 88 11.50 38.57 4.39
C PHE A 88 11.41 37.43 5.40
N ILE A 89 10.28 36.81 5.49
CA ILE A 89 10.03 35.62 6.28
C ILE A 89 9.11 34.66 5.53
N VAL A 90 9.47 33.39 5.46
CA VAL A 90 8.64 32.35 4.88
C VAL A 90 7.84 31.66 5.97
N VAL A 91 6.58 31.40 5.69
CA VAL A 91 5.68 30.53 6.44
C VAL A 91 5.40 29.30 5.59
N TYR A 92 5.72 28.14 6.11
CA TYR A 92 5.44 26.85 5.48
C TYR A 92 3.98 26.49 5.68
N CYS A 93 3.28 26.15 4.59
CA CYS A 93 1.86 25.81 4.64
C CYS A 93 1.72 24.32 4.31
N ASP A 94 1.81 23.45 5.33
CA ASP A 94 1.97 21.99 5.21
C ASP A 94 1.12 21.17 6.20
N LYS A 95 0.28 21.83 7.01
CA LYS A 95 -0.61 21.26 8.03
C LYS A 95 0.06 20.83 9.33
N VAL A 96 1.31 21.16 9.58
CA VAL A 96 2.00 20.80 10.84
C VAL A 96 1.42 21.59 12.01
N GLY A 97 1.21 22.90 11.86
CA GLY A 97 0.56 23.75 12.87
C GLY A 97 1.46 24.15 14.04
N ASP A 98 2.79 24.10 13.89
CA ASP A 98 3.77 24.45 14.91
C ASP A 98 4.92 25.28 14.32
N GLY A 99 5.55 26.14 15.12
CA GLY A 99 6.64 27.00 14.66
C GLY A 99 6.21 27.90 13.50
N MET A 100 6.96 27.86 12.41
CA MET A 100 6.64 28.58 11.16
C MET A 100 5.84 27.72 10.16
N HIS A 101 5.27 26.62 10.60
CA HIS A 101 4.46 25.70 9.82
C HIS A 101 2.97 25.91 10.12
N ALA A 102 2.21 26.40 9.15
CA ALA A 102 0.78 26.61 9.27
C ALA A 102 -0.01 25.29 9.35
N ASN A 103 -1.18 25.31 9.97
CA ASN A 103 -2.07 24.16 10.10
C ASN A 103 -2.89 23.85 8.84
N PHE A 104 -2.61 24.52 7.73
CA PHE A 104 -3.29 24.35 6.44
C PHE A 104 -2.31 24.30 5.27
N ARG A 105 -2.82 23.93 4.09
CA ARG A 105 -2.13 24.03 2.79
C ARG A 105 -2.79 25.07 1.92
N ILE A 106 -2.02 25.77 1.11
CA ILE A 106 -2.57 26.65 0.06
C ILE A 106 -2.94 25.75 -1.12
N ASP A 107 -4.25 25.44 -1.24
CA ASP A 107 -4.73 24.54 -2.30
C ASP A 107 -4.59 25.18 -3.69
N SER A 108 -4.09 24.40 -4.66
CA SER A 108 -4.03 24.82 -6.04
C SER A 108 -5.44 24.82 -6.67
N GLY A 109 -5.99 25.99 -6.94
CA GLY A 109 -7.23 26.16 -7.68
C GLY A 109 -8.46 26.48 -6.85
N LYS A 110 -8.30 26.78 -5.58
CA LYS A 110 -9.37 27.38 -4.76
C LYS A 110 -8.84 28.58 -4.01
N GLY A 111 -9.42 29.73 -4.25
CA GLY A 111 -9.64 30.63 -3.25
C GLY A 111 -8.77 31.84 -3.15
N ALA A 112 -8.46 32.10 -1.97
CA ALA A 112 -7.88 33.32 -1.53
C ALA A 112 -6.85 33.02 -0.44
N PHE A 113 -5.98 33.97 -0.21
CA PHE A 113 -5.07 33.99 0.92
C PHE A 113 -5.19 35.35 1.62
N TYR A 114 -5.34 35.33 2.93
CA TYR A 114 -5.55 36.52 3.74
C TYR A 114 -4.45 36.65 4.79
N LEU A 115 -4.00 37.92 4.96
CA LEU A 115 -3.15 38.34 6.07
C LEU A 115 -3.95 39.24 6.98
N PHE A 116 -3.99 38.93 8.24
CA PHE A 116 -4.70 39.72 9.27
C PHE A 116 -3.72 40.39 10.23
N HIS A 117 -4.04 41.55 10.67
CA HIS A 117 -3.39 42.22 11.80
C HIS A 117 -4.46 42.60 12.84
N ASN A 118 -4.32 42.06 14.06
CA ASN A 118 -5.32 42.23 15.12
C ASN A 118 -6.78 41.95 14.66
N ASN A 119 -6.94 40.84 13.90
CA ASN A 119 -8.18 40.35 13.29
C ASN A 119 -8.77 41.21 12.15
N GLU A 120 -8.07 42.25 11.71
CA GLU A 120 -8.44 43.03 10.53
C GLU A 120 -7.64 42.58 9.30
N ILE A 121 -8.28 42.48 8.13
CA ILE A 121 -7.60 42.12 6.89
C ILE A 121 -6.67 43.25 6.46
N VAL A 122 -5.38 43.01 6.41
CA VAL A 122 -4.35 43.96 5.94
C VAL A 122 -3.70 43.54 4.62
N GLY A 123 -3.94 42.31 4.18
CA GLY A 123 -3.52 41.80 2.88
C GLY A 123 -4.48 40.75 2.35
N GLU A 124 -4.79 40.81 1.07
CA GLU A 124 -5.69 39.86 0.38
C GLU A 124 -5.15 39.51 -0.99
N LEU A 125 -5.11 38.22 -1.28
CA LEU A 125 -4.98 37.65 -2.63
C LEU A 125 -6.26 36.86 -2.90
N SER A 126 -7.24 37.51 -3.48
CA SER A 126 -8.51 36.90 -3.89
C SER A 126 -8.39 36.30 -5.29
N ASN A 127 -9.13 35.24 -5.56
CA ASN A 127 -9.16 34.57 -6.87
C ASN A 127 -7.79 34.00 -7.32
N LEU A 128 -7.04 33.42 -6.41
CA LEU A 128 -5.81 32.70 -6.74
C LEU A 128 -6.12 31.60 -7.77
N ALA A 129 -5.62 31.77 -8.98
CA ALA A 129 -5.70 30.74 -10.00
C ALA A 129 -4.82 29.52 -9.60
N LYS A 130 -5.16 28.38 -10.18
CA LYS A 130 -4.31 27.19 -10.03
C LYS A 130 -2.91 27.51 -10.58
N GLN A 131 -1.89 27.18 -9.79
CA GLN A 131 -0.49 27.30 -10.21
C GLN A 131 -0.27 26.52 -11.51
N PRO A 132 0.34 27.15 -12.55
CA PRO A 132 0.45 26.54 -13.89
C PRO A 132 1.29 25.25 -13.89
N ALA A 133 2.35 25.16 -13.11
CA ALA A 133 3.19 24.00 -12.90
C ALA A 133 3.86 24.07 -11.52
N PRO A 134 4.34 22.92 -10.97
CA PRO A 134 5.11 22.92 -9.73
C PRO A 134 6.32 23.84 -9.79
N ASN A 135 6.71 24.38 -8.62
CA ASN A 135 7.85 25.30 -8.46
C ASN A 135 7.74 26.63 -9.23
N ILE A 136 6.55 27.01 -9.63
CA ILE A 136 6.26 28.35 -10.17
C ILE A 136 5.58 29.14 -9.07
N SER A 137 6.17 30.22 -8.63
CA SER A 137 5.58 31.09 -7.61
C SER A 137 4.66 32.17 -8.21
N TYR A 138 3.77 32.70 -7.39
CA TYR A 138 2.95 33.88 -7.71
C TYR A 138 3.36 34.98 -6.74
N GLY A 139 3.93 36.06 -7.26
CA GLY A 139 4.50 37.09 -6.43
C GLY A 139 4.38 38.49 -7.04
N ARG A 140 4.74 39.49 -6.23
CA ARG A 140 4.90 40.87 -6.70
C ARG A 140 6.04 40.93 -7.68
N LYS A 141 5.99 41.83 -8.66
CA LYS A 141 7.10 42.04 -9.57
C LYS A 141 8.38 42.42 -8.83
N THR A 142 8.28 43.36 -7.93
CA THR A 142 9.30 43.80 -6.97
C THR A 142 8.61 44.10 -5.65
N GLU A 143 9.37 44.28 -4.57
CA GLU A 143 8.86 44.63 -3.24
C GLU A 143 8.00 45.90 -3.27
N GLY A 144 6.80 45.80 -2.66
CA GLY A 144 5.84 46.92 -2.62
C GLY A 144 5.11 47.19 -3.93
N SER A 145 5.46 46.50 -5.05
CA SER A 145 4.74 46.66 -6.31
C SER A 145 3.29 46.21 -6.21
N SER A 146 2.39 46.91 -6.88
CA SER A 146 1.01 46.45 -7.11
C SER A 146 0.86 45.46 -8.24
N GLU A 147 1.91 45.25 -9.06
CA GLU A 147 1.94 44.35 -10.18
C GLU A 147 2.28 42.92 -9.69
N TRP A 148 1.39 41.96 -9.97
CA TRP A 148 1.51 40.56 -9.59
C TRP A 148 1.54 39.65 -10.80
N GLY A 149 2.25 38.50 -10.67
CA GLY A 149 2.29 37.49 -11.73
C GLY A 149 3.10 36.25 -11.33
N TYR A 150 3.15 35.32 -12.26
CA TYR A 150 3.95 34.09 -12.09
C TYR A 150 5.44 34.32 -12.39
N GLN A 151 6.29 33.61 -11.64
CA GLN A 151 7.74 33.68 -11.76
C GLN A 151 8.35 32.29 -11.91
N ASN A 152 9.29 32.14 -12.89
CA ASN A 152 10.07 30.91 -13.07
C ASN A 152 11.16 30.70 -11.99
N SER A 153 11.57 31.79 -11.35
CA SER A 153 12.62 31.80 -10.36
C SER A 153 12.07 32.32 -9.05
N PRO A 154 11.44 31.46 -8.24
CA PRO A 154 11.00 31.81 -6.91
C PRO A 154 12.16 32.34 -6.07
N THR A 155 11.91 33.33 -5.21
CA THR A 155 12.93 34.03 -4.46
C THR A 155 12.68 33.99 -2.94
N PRO A 156 12.42 32.82 -2.33
CA PRO A 156 12.12 32.76 -0.92
C PRO A 156 13.28 33.33 -0.08
N THR A 157 12.94 34.20 0.86
CA THR A 157 13.85 34.95 1.75
C THR A 157 14.72 36.01 1.05
N ALA A 158 14.37 36.40 -0.17
CA ALA A 158 15.13 37.38 -0.95
C ALA A 158 14.21 38.27 -1.79
N PRO A 159 14.73 39.43 -2.29
CA PRO A 159 13.95 40.30 -3.18
C PRO A 159 13.48 39.58 -4.45
N ASN A 160 12.26 39.89 -4.89
CA ASN A 160 11.68 39.34 -6.09
C ASN A 160 12.51 39.62 -7.35
N CYS A 161 12.54 38.71 -8.30
CA CYS A 161 13.43 38.75 -9.46
C CYS A 161 13.12 39.85 -10.49
N GLY A 162 11.98 40.52 -10.34
CA GLY A 162 11.55 41.61 -11.25
C GLY A 162 10.95 41.14 -12.58
N THR A 163 10.94 39.83 -12.87
CA THR A 163 10.45 39.26 -14.13
C THR A 163 9.18 38.47 -13.89
N LEU A 164 8.08 38.96 -14.47
CA LEU A 164 6.82 38.23 -14.53
C LEU A 164 6.67 37.49 -15.87
N CYS A 165 6.20 36.28 -15.81
CA CYS A 165 6.00 35.43 -16.98
C CYS A 165 4.48 35.25 -17.27
N SER A 166 4.11 35.24 -18.54
CA SER A 166 2.69 35.28 -18.93
C SER A 166 2.08 33.93 -19.29
N GLU A 167 2.82 33.10 -19.98
CA GLU A 167 2.35 31.83 -20.54
C GLU A 167 3.29 30.70 -20.20
N ILE A 168 2.77 29.49 -20.11
CA ILE A 168 3.54 28.27 -19.87
C ILE A 168 3.89 27.61 -21.20
N LEU A 169 5.14 27.22 -21.34
CA LEU A 169 5.64 26.45 -22.48
C LEU A 169 5.09 25.02 -22.43
N GLY A 170 4.97 24.38 -23.59
CA GLY A 170 4.69 22.94 -23.71
C GLY A 170 5.89 22.09 -23.31
N GLU A 171 5.79 20.80 -23.61
CA GLU A 171 6.85 19.82 -23.37
C GLU A 171 7.64 19.56 -24.68
N PRO A 172 8.94 19.28 -24.63
CA PRO A 172 9.71 18.87 -25.79
C PRO A 172 9.22 17.53 -26.34
N ILE A 173 9.15 17.40 -27.65
CA ILE A 173 8.76 16.16 -28.31
C ILE A 173 9.99 15.28 -28.54
N PHE A 174 9.94 14.05 -28.06
CA PHE A 174 10.96 13.02 -28.28
C PHE A 174 10.57 12.14 -29.46
N SER A 175 11.48 11.93 -30.43
CA SER A 175 11.22 11.06 -31.59
C SER A 175 11.08 9.58 -31.21
N GLU A 176 11.65 9.19 -30.08
CA GLU A 176 11.66 7.84 -29.56
C GLU A 176 11.24 7.86 -28.08
N PRO A 177 10.22 7.11 -27.68
CA PRO A 177 9.87 6.96 -26.27
C PRO A 177 10.95 6.18 -25.51
N GLY A 178 11.02 6.39 -24.19
CA GLY A 178 11.86 5.55 -23.33
C GLY A 178 11.46 4.09 -23.46
N ARG A 179 12.44 3.18 -23.47
CA ARG A 179 12.19 1.73 -23.62
C ARG A 179 13.27 0.87 -22.99
N VAL A 180 12.91 -0.38 -22.76
CA VAL A 180 13.83 -1.48 -22.44
C VAL A 180 14.08 -2.25 -23.73
N THR A 181 15.34 -2.52 -24.08
CA THR A 181 15.69 -3.24 -25.31
C THR A 181 16.83 -4.23 -25.09
N THR A 182 16.78 -5.37 -25.80
CA THR A 182 17.88 -6.32 -25.96
C THR A 182 18.65 -6.08 -27.25
N ASN A 183 18.13 -5.23 -28.15
CA ASN A 183 18.82 -4.82 -29.36
C ASN A 183 20.00 -3.90 -29.01
N ARG A 184 21.20 -4.26 -29.49
CA ARG A 184 22.43 -3.49 -29.23
C ARG A 184 22.67 -2.34 -30.21
N SER A 185 21.77 -2.14 -31.19
CA SER A 185 21.85 -1.01 -32.11
C SER A 185 21.63 0.32 -31.36
N ALA A 186 22.44 1.30 -31.70
CA ALA A 186 22.28 2.63 -31.11
C ALA A 186 20.93 3.25 -31.52
N ILE A 187 20.30 3.93 -30.60
CA ILE A 187 19.08 4.71 -30.79
C ILE A 187 19.52 6.13 -31.17
N THR A 188 19.02 6.66 -32.27
CA THR A 188 19.20 8.06 -32.65
C THR A 188 17.96 8.84 -32.19
N LEU A 189 18.10 9.61 -31.14
CA LEU A 189 17.04 10.41 -30.55
C LEU A 189 17.08 11.83 -31.09
N THR A 190 15.97 12.32 -31.63
CA THR A 190 15.76 13.74 -31.93
C THR A 190 14.76 14.35 -30.98
N LEU A 191 15.00 15.63 -30.64
CA LEU A 191 14.09 16.44 -29.83
C LEU A 191 13.58 17.58 -30.71
N SER A 192 12.28 17.88 -30.65
CA SER A 192 11.68 18.99 -31.39
C SER A 192 10.75 19.82 -30.48
N LEU A 193 10.52 21.06 -30.93
CA LEU A 193 9.58 21.95 -30.26
C LEU A 193 8.14 21.52 -30.63
N PRO A 194 7.20 21.59 -29.69
CA PRO A 194 5.78 21.43 -30.03
C PRO A 194 5.30 22.59 -30.93
N GLU A 195 4.21 22.34 -31.65
CA GLU A 195 3.59 23.35 -32.48
C GLU A 195 3.16 24.58 -31.67
N GLY A 196 3.32 25.78 -32.24
CA GLY A 196 2.94 27.03 -31.58
C GLY A 196 3.91 27.56 -30.54
N CYS A 197 5.10 26.96 -30.40
CA CYS A 197 6.13 27.51 -29.49
C CYS A 197 6.51 28.95 -29.91
N PRO A 198 6.70 29.86 -28.92
CA PRO A 198 7.20 31.21 -29.17
C PRO A 198 8.57 31.22 -29.85
N GLU A 199 8.82 32.22 -30.68
CA GLU A 199 10.15 32.46 -31.26
C GLU A 199 11.22 32.62 -30.16
N GLY A 200 12.40 32.05 -30.38
CA GLY A 200 13.48 32.05 -29.38
C GLY A 200 13.40 30.93 -28.35
N THR A 201 12.38 30.03 -28.41
CA THR A 201 12.31 28.86 -27.57
C THR A 201 13.46 27.90 -27.89
N ILE A 202 14.19 27.45 -26.85
CA ILE A 202 15.28 26.49 -26.96
C ILE A 202 14.98 25.24 -26.08
N ILE A 203 15.49 24.08 -26.54
CA ILE A 203 15.48 22.85 -25.77
C ILE A 203 16.81 22.71 -25.04
N ARG A 204 16.76 22.48 -23.74
CA ARG A 204 17.93 22.07 -22.96
C ARG A 204 17.72 20.69 -22.37
N TYR A 205 18.80 19.93 -22.21
CA TYR A 205 18.70 18.57 -21.72
C TYR A 205 19.84 18.18 -20.77
N THR A 206 19.62 17.12 -20.01
CA THR A 206 20.61 16.46 -19.16
C THR A 206 20.57 14.95 -19.38
N THR A 207 21.66 14.26 -19.01
CA THR A 207 21.80 12.80 -19.15
C THR A 207 22.19 12.11 -17.84
N ASN A 208 22.20 12.86 -16.74
CA ASN A 208 22.63 12.42 -15.41
C ASN A 208 21.50 12.37 -14.38
N GLY A 209 20.24 12.58 -14.83
CA GLY A 209 19.07 12.60 -13.96
C GLY A 209 18.75 13.95 -13.32
N SER A 210 19.62 14.98 -13.43
CA SER A 210 19.32 16.31 -12.91
C SER A 210 18.26 17.01 -13.76
N GLU A 211 17.47 17.90 -13.14
CA GLU A 211 16.55 18.78 -13.85
C GLU A 211 17.31 19.75 -14.75
N PRO A 212 16.98 19.90 -16.05
CA PRO A 212 17.60 20.89 -16.91
C PRO A 212 17.38 22.32 -16.40
N THR A 213 18.46 23.12 -16.39
CA THR A 213 18.48 24.52 -16.02
C THR A 213 18.81 25.40 -17.24
N ASN A 214 18.76 26.71 -17.07
CA ASN A 214 19.15 27.68 -18.10
C ASN A 214 20.67 27.61 -18.47
N THR A 215 21.46 26.83 -17.74
CA THR A 215 22.89 26.58 -18.02
C THR A 215 23.15 25.17 -18.57
N SER A 216 22.12 24.30 -18.63
CA SER A 216 22.27 22.95 -19.17
C SER A 216 22.53 22.96 -20.68
N THR A 217 22.99 21.82 -21.21
CA THR A 217 23.34 21.66 -22.64
C THR A 217 22.15 22.00 -23.50
N VAL A 218 22.38 22.89 -24.51
CA VAL A 218 21.39 23.20 -25.53
C VAL A 218 21.34 22.04 -26.52
N TYR A 219 20.16 21.59 -26.85
CA TYR A 219 19.96 20.59 -27.91
C TYR A 219 20.16 21.25 -29.29
N SER A 220 21.11 20.74 -30.08
CA SER A 220 21.42 21.22 -31.43
C SER A 220 21.56 20.10 -32.46
N ASN A 221 21.81 18.87 -32.01
CA ASN A 221 22.04 17.72 -32.89
C ASN A 221 21.40 16.47 -32.28
N PRO A 222 21.05 15.46 -33.12
CA PRO A 222 20.54 14.19 -32.64
C PRO A 222 21.46 13.54 -31.60
N ILE A 223 20.87 12.95 -30.56
CA ILE A 223 21.58 12.27 -29.47
C ILE A 223 21.68 10.79 -29.82
N THR A 224 22.90 10.29 -29.95
CA THR A 224 23.15 8.85 -30.12
C THR A 224 23.22 8.16 -28.77
N ILE A 225 22.34 7.18 -28.53
CA ILE A 225 22.26 6.41 -27.30
C ILE A 225 22.64 4.96 -27.62
N SER A 226 23.82 4.55 -27.21
CA SER A 226 24.39 3.21 -27.46
C SER A 226 24.52 2.35 -26.19
N SER A 227 24.14 2.89 -25.05
CA SER A 227 24.14 2.21 -23.75
C SER A 227 23.07 2.80 -22.86
N THR A 228 22.71 2.08 -21.80
CA THR A 228 21.69 2.53 -20.85
C THR A 228 21.92 3.96 -20.38
N ARG A 229 20.90 4.79 -20.59
CA ARG A 229 20.95 6.24 -20.30
C ARG A 229 19.55 6.79 -20.04
N THR A 230 19.47 7.82 -19.20
CA THR A 230 18.26 8.63 -18.99
C THR A 230 18.43 9.99 -19.66
N ILE A 231 17.40 10.51 -20.29
CA ILE A 231 17.38 11.83 -20.90
C ILE A 231 16.24 12.62 -20.25
N ARG A 232 16.59 13.81 -19.75
CA ARG A 232 15.59 14.80 -19.30
C ARG A 232 15.73 16.03 -20.19
N ALA A 233 14.63 16.51 -20.74
CA ALA A 233 14.61 17.69 -21.60
C ALA A 233 13.53 18.68 -21.16
N LYS A 234 13.80 19.97 -21.35
CA LYS A 234 12.93 21.07 -20.91
C LYS A 234 13.04 22.25 -21.88
N LEU A 235 11.92 22.95 -22.06
CA LEU A 235 11.88 24.16 -22.90
C LEU A 235 12.17 25.40 -22.08
N PHE A 236 12.89 26.34 -22.70
CA PHE A 236 13.20 27.65 -22.14
C PHE A 236 12.91 28.75 -23.19
N CYS A 237 12.24 29.80 -22.77
CA CYS A 237 12.02 31.02 -23.52
C CYS A 237 11.93 32.21 -22.57
N GLU A 238 12.53 33.33 -22.94
CA GLU A 238 12.48 34.54 -22.12
C GLU A 238 11.04 35.03 -21.91
N GLY A 239 10.68 35.43 -20.72
CA GLY A 239 9.32 35.90 -20.35
C GLY A 239 8.25 34.81 -20.36
N ARG A 240 8.61 33.54 -20.51
CA ARG A 240 7.68 32.39 -20.49
C ARG A 240 7.95 31.48 -19.31
N LEU A 241 6.90 30.79 -18.82
CA LEU A 241 7.02 29.79 -17.76
C LEU A 241 7.51 28.47 -18.35
N SER A 242 8.48 27.86 -17.70
CA SER A 242 8.98 26.53 -18.09
C SER A 242 8.39 25.47 -17.18
N PRO A 243 7.65 24.46 -17.71
CA PRO A 243 7.20 23.32 -16.91
C PRO A 243 8.38 22.47 -16.44
N ARG A 244 8.11 21.40 -15.68
CA ARG A 244 9.13 20.37 -15.36
C ARG A 244 9.57 19.68 -16.65
N SER A 245 10.74 19.03 -16.58
CA SER A 245 11.26 18.29 -17.72
C SER A 245 10.46 17.05 -18.05
N THR A 246 10.38 16.73 -19.35
CA THR A 246 9.99 15.41 -19.82
C THR A 246 11.18 14.46 -19.68
N THR A 247 10.95 13.25 -19.16
CA THR A 247 11.99 12.28 -18.81
C THR A 247 11.75 10.96 -19.52
N HIS A 248 12.79 10.37 -20.12
CA HIS A 248 12.78 9.04 -20.69
C HIS A 248 14.04 8.26 -20.36
N SER A 249 13.86 6.97 -20.02
CA SER A 249 14.95 6.02 -19.83
C SER A 249 15.08 5.08 -21.02
N TYR A 250 16.29 4.90 -21.51
CA TYR A 250 16.65 3.95 -22.57
C TYR A 250 17.57 2.91 -21.93
N ILE A 251 17.04 1.69 -21.75
CA ILE A 251 17.69 0.64 -20.98
C ILE A 251 18.09 -0.51 -21.88
N PHE A 252 19.40 -0.76 -21.99
CA PHE A 252 19.97 -1.79 -22.84
C PHE A 252 20.33 -3.02 -21.99
N PHE A 253 19.74 -4.16 -22.33
CA PHE A 253 20.08 -5.45 -21.74
C PHE A 253 20.94 -6.30 -22.65
N SER A 254 21.87 -7.06 -22.07
CA SER A 254 22.67 -8.06 -22.76
C SER A 254 22.10 -9.49 -22.61
N ARG A 255 20.93 -9.62 -22.02
CA ARG A 255 20.24 -10.87 -21.70
C ARG A 255 18.73 -10.69 -21.85
N ASP A 256 17.99 -11.79 -21.85
CA ASP A 256 16.54 -11.75 -21.87
C ASP A 256 15.98 -11.07 -20.61
N VAL A 257 14.89 -10.34 -20.78
CA VAL A 257 14.20 -9.60 -19.72
C VAL A 257 12.88 -10.30 -19.45
N THR A 258 12.81 -10.99 -18.32
CA THR A 258 11.64 -11.77 -17.90
C THR A 258 10.81 -11.08 -16.81
N LEU A 259 11.34 -10.02 -16.22
CA LEU A 259 10.71 -9.23 -15.16
C LEU A 259 10.36 -7.84 -15.67
N PRO A 260 9.32 -7.19 -15.12
CA PRO A 260 9.11 -5.77 -15.35
C PRO A 260 10.33 -4.96 -14.90
N VAL A 261 10.49 -3.78 -15.48
CA VAL A 261 11.59 -2.88 -15.17
C VAL A 261 11.06 -1.58 -14.57
N VAL A 262 11.58 -1.20 -13.43
CA VAL A 262 11.34 0.10 -12.78
C VAL A 262 12.58 0.97 -12.94
N SER A 263 12.40 2.18 -13.47
CA SER A 263 13.44 3.21 -13.54
C SER A 263 13.01 4.43 -12.73
N ILE A 264 13.85 4.79 -11.75
CA ILE A 264 13.73 6.05 -11.04
C ILE A 264 14.78 7.02 -11.59
N VAL A 265 14.31 8.20 -12.04
CA VAL A 265 15.17 9.28 -12.49
C VAL A 265 14.98 10.48 -11.58
N THR A 266 16.08 10.97 -11.02
CA THR A 266 16.08 12.08 -10.07
C THR A 266 17.42 12.83 -10.06
N ASP A 267 17.44 14.04 -9.53
CA ASP A 267 18.71 14.72 -9.26
C ASP A 267 19.48 13.89 -8.22
N SER A 268 20.75 13.62 -8.51
CA SER A 268 21.60 12.77 -7.68
C SER A 268 21.74 13.29 -6.24
N ARG A 269 21.59 14.59 -6.01
CA ARG A 269 21.63 15.20 -4.68
C ARG A 269 20.56 14.64 -3.74
N TYR A 270 19.37 14.32 -4.26
CA TYR A 270 18.26 13.79 -3.44
C TYR A 270 18.51 12.40 -2.88
N PHE A 271 19.41 11.65 -3.52
CA PHE A 271 19.80 10.31 -3.06
C PHE A 271 21.16 10.30 -2.37
N TYR A 272 22.12 11.10 -2.85
CA TYR A 272 23.53 10.90 -2.51
C TYR A 272 24.24 12.10 -1.87
N ASP A 273 23.61 13.28 -1.77
CA ASP A 273 24.18 14.41 -1.07
C ASP A 273 24.28 14.13 0.45
N SER A 274 25.33 14.63 1.07
CA SER A 274 25.61 14.37 2.48
C SER A 274 24.57 14.94 3.45
N LYS A 275 23.83 15.99 3.07
CA LYS A 275 22.81 16.64 3.92
C LYS A 275 21.40 16.32 3.45
N LEU A 276 21.18 16.21 2.14
CA LEU A 276 19.85 16.06 1.54
C LEU A 276 19.52 14.62 1.11
N GLY A 277 20.56 13.82 0.86
CA GLY A 277 20.42 12.51 0.24
C GLY A 277 19.76 11.49 1.18
N ILE A 278 18.71 10.84 0.69
CA ILE A 278 17.97 9.83 1.46
C ILE A 278 18.58 8.42 1.39
N TYR A 279 19.65 8.21 0.61
CA TYR A 279 20.20 6.87 0.34
C TYR A 279 21.57 6.65 0.97
N VAL A 280 22.11 7.64 1.66
CA VAL A 280 23.48 7.66 2.22
C VAL A 280 23.46 7.75 3.74
N GLN A 281 24.63 7.44 4.33
CA GLN A 281 24.89 7.70 5.75
C GLN A 281 24.67 9.19 6.06
N GLY A 282 25.23 10.06 5.21
CA GLY A 282 25.07 11.50 5.31
C GLY A 282 25.71 12.13 6.54
N SER A 283 25.43 13.44 6.70
CA SER A 283 25.94 14.25 7.78
C SER A 283 24.94 15.31 8.28
N TYR A 284 23.65 15.11 8.02
CA TYR A 284 22.61 16.04 8.46
C TYR A 284 22.55 16.12 10.00
N LYS A 285 22.54 14.97 10.65
CA LYS A 285 22.51 14.87 12.11
C LYS A 285 23.55 13.88 12.59
N ASN A 286 24.43 14.31 13.50
CA ASN A 286 25.46 13.45 14.09
C ASN A 286 24.86 12.18 14.69
N GLY A 287 25.43 11.01 14.33
CA GLY A 287 25.07 9.70 14.84
C GLY A 287 23.81 9.08 14.23
N THR A 288 23.07 9.82 13.38
CA THR A 288 21.87 9.27 12.71
C THR A 288 22.05 9.34 11.20
N PRO A 289 22.07 8.20 10.50
CA PRO A 289 22.11 8.16 9.04
C PRO A 289 20.94 8.89 8.39
N ASN A 290 21.19 9.55 7.26
CA ASN A 290 20.14 10.24 6.50
C ASN A 290 19.00 9.30 6.10
N TYR A 291 19.30 8.05 5.73
CA TYR A 291 18.27 7.07 5.36
C TYR A 291 17.39 6.58 6.52
N LYS A 292 17.64 6.99 7.75
CA LYS A 292 16.77 6.72 8.90
C LYS A 292 15.64 7.74 9.05
N PHE A 293 15.76 8.92 8.37
CA PHE A 293 14.69 9.89 8.34
C PHE A 293 13.65 9.51 7.28
N ASP A 294 12.42 9.96 7.48
CA ASP A 294 11.29 9.70 6.58
C ASP A 294 11.16 10.74 5.45
N TRP A 295 12.26 11.42 5.14
CA TRP A 295 12.29 12.47 4.12
C TRP A 295 11.83 12.00 2.76
N ARG A 296 11.01 12.81 2.13
CA ARG A 296 10.53 12.58 0.78
C ARG A 296 11.31 13.40 -0.23
N ARG A 297 11.61 12.77 -1.36
CA ARG A 297 12.34 13.41 -2.45
C ARG A 297 11.64 13.19 -3.78
N PRO A 298 11.66 14.20 -4.68
CA PRO A 298 11.02 14.09 -5.99
C PRO A 298 11.77 13.11 -6.88
N ILE A 299 11.00 12.34 -7.63
CA ILE A 299 11.48 11.40 -8.64
C ILE A 299 10.60 11.46 -9.88
N ASN A 300 11.14 11.06 -11.01
CA ASN A 300 10.36 10.57 -12.13
C ASN A 300 10.33 9.05 -12.07
N PHE A 301 9.15 8.47 -12.08
CA PHE A 301 8.91 7.03 -11.99
C PHE A 301 8.50 6.51 -13.35
N GLU A 302 9.26 5.56 -13.89
CA GLU A 302 8.95 4.85 -15.14
C GLU A 302 8.80 3.36 -14.87
N TYR A 303 7.79 2.76 -15.49
CA TYR A 303 7.51 1.34 -15.40
C TYR A 303 7.37 0.75 -16.79
N PHE A 304 8.06 -0.37 -17.04
CA PHE A 304 8.12 -1.05 -18.33
C PHE A 304 7.75 -2.52 -18.18
N GLU A 305 7.00 -3.04 -19.16
CA GLU A 305 6.76 -4.48 -19.32
C GLU A 305 7.22 -4.95 -20.69
N GLY A 306 8.08 -5.97 -20.66
CA GLY A 306 8.68 -6.51 -21.88
C GLY A 306 9.75 -5.60 -22.48
N THR A 307 10.15 -5.94 -23.69
CA THR A 307 11.17 -5.22 -24.47
C THR A 307 10.57 -4.53 -25.68
N ASP A 308 11.23 -3.44 -26.11
CA ASP A 308 10.91 -2.63 -27.30
C ASP A 308 9.54 -1.94 -27.27
N ASN A 309 8.86 -1.95 -26.11
CA ASN A 309 7.67 -1.16 -25.81
C ASN A 309 8.06 0.11 -25.05
N GLY A 310 7.25 1.16 -25.19
CA GLY A 310 7.39 2.35 -24.34
C GLY A 310 7.10 2.08 -22.87
N SER A 311 7.39 3.04 -22.02
CA SER A 311 6.98 2.98 -20.63
C SER A 311 5.46 2.96 -20.51
N ILE A 312 4.93 2.04 -19.72
CA ILE A 312 3.49 1.95 -19.43
C ILE A 312 3.07 3.04 -18.47
N LEU A 313 3.94 3.34 -17.52
CA LEU A 313 3.80 4.46 -16.58
C LEU A 313 5.04 5.33 -16.64
N ASN A 314 4.83 6.64 -16.77
CA ASN A 314 5.91 7.64 -16.72
C ASN A 314 5.33 8.91 -16.09
N GLN A 315 5.63 9.14 -14.82
CA GLN A 315 5.09 10.30 -14.09
C GLN A 315 5.99 10.79 -12.97
N LEU A 316 5.82 12.06 -12.62
CA LEU A 316 6.43 12.62 -11.42
C LEU A 316 5.78 12.04 -10.16
N CYS A 317 6.62 11.67 -9.23
CA CYS A 317 6.25 11.10 -7.95
C CYS A 317 7.17 11.63 -6.85
N GLU A 318 6.89 11.26 -5.62
CA GLU A 318 7.83 11.39 -4.52
C GLU A 318 8.19 10.01 -3.96
N THR A 319 9.37 9.91 -3.36
CA THR A 319 9.84 8.68 -2.74
C THR A 319 10.50 8.95 -1.40
N ARG A 320 10.41 7.96 -0.51
CA ARG A 320 11.22 7.91 0.71
C ARG A 320 11.76 6.51 0.95
N VAL A 321 12.78 6.39 1.79
CA VAL A 321 13.28 5.08 2.25
C VAL A 321 12.28 4.45 3.22
N GLN A 322 12.04 3.14 3.08
CA GLN A 322 11.12 2.35 3.91
C GLN A 322 11.87 1.27 4.69
N GLY A 323 11.29 0.91 5.84
CA GLY A 323 11.77 -0.17 6.71
C GLY A 323 12.25 0.31 8.06
N GLY A 324 12.62 -0.62 8.92
CA GLY A 324 13.31 -0.41 10.19
C GLY A 324 14.81 -0.71 10.04
N ALA A 325 15.24 -1.89 10.48
CA ALA A 325 16.61 -2.39 10.34
C ALA A 325 17.05 -2.53 8.87
N SER A 326 16.15 -2.94 7.98
CA SER A 326 16.44 -3.12 6.54
C SER A 326 16.81 -1.84 5.78
N ARG A 327 16.68 -0.65 6.40
CA ARG A 327 17.24 0.60 5.85
C ARG A 327 18.77 0.59 5.81
N ASP A 328 19.41 -0.28 6.58
CA ASP A 328 20.88 -0.43 6.60
C ASP A 328 21.42 -1.27 5.43
N CYS A 329 20.56 -2.03 4.73
CA CYS A 329 20.94 -2.79 3.55
C CYS A 329 21.49 -1.90 2.44
N VAL A 330 22.42 -2.43 1.61
CA VAL A 330 22.99 -1.70 0.46
C VAL A 330 21.93 -1.24 -0.52
N LEU A 331 20.98 -2.13 -0.86
CA LEU A 331 19.78 -1.81 -1.63
C LEU A 331 18.64 -1.51 -0.67
N LYS A 332 18.13 -0.30 -0.68
CA LYS A 332 17.09 0.15 0.25
C LYS A 332 15.71 -0.02 -0.35
N SER A 333 14.76 -0.38 0.49
CA SER A 333 13.35 -0.30 0.12
C SER A 333 12.92 1.15 -0.04
N LEU A 334 12.07 1.41 -1.02
CA LEU A 334 11.52 2.72 -1.32
C LEU A 334 9.98 2.64 -1.36
N ILE A 335 9.31 3.68 -0.89
CA ILE A 335 7.90 3.89 -1.20
C ILE A 335 7.80 4.90 -2.33
N VAL A 336 7.00 4.63 -3.33
CA VAL A 336 6.66 5.56 -4.40
C VAL A 336 5.24 6.06 -4.16
N TYR A 337 5.08 7.37 -4.03
CA TYR A 337 3.80 8.03 -3.81
C TYR A 337 3.40 8.84 -5.04
N ALA A 338 2.20 8.62 -5.54
CA ALA A 338 1.54 9.58 -6.40
C ALA A 338 0.93 10.70 -5.54
N ASN A 339 1.17 11.96 -5.91
CA ASN A 339 0.68 13.10 -5.17
C ASN A 339 0.26 14.21 -6.15
N LYS A 340 -0.92 14.80 -5.92
CA LYS A 340 -1.51 15.86 -6.77
C LYS A 340 -0.54 17.03 -7.03
N ARG A 341 0.33 17.36 -6.08
CA ARG A 341 1.33 18.43 -6.27
C ARG A 341 2.35 18.12 -7.36
N PHE A 342 2.53 16.83 -7.71
CA PHE A 342 3.37 16.36 -8.79
C PHE A 342 2.62 16.17 -10.13
N GLY A 343 1.30 16.39 -10.15
CA GLY A 343 0.43 16.23 -11.30
C GLY A 343 -0.63 15.15 -11.08
N GLU A 344 -0.24 13.89 -11.06
CA GLU A 344 -1.15 12.76 -10.92
C GLU A 344 -1.25 12.28 -9.48
N LYS A 345 -2.48 12.13 -8.98
CA LYS A 345 -2.74 11.67 -7.60
C LYS A 345 -2.77 10.15 -7.43
N ARG A 346 -2.59 9.39 -8.52
CA ARG A 346 -2.64 7.92 -8.56
C ARG A 346 -1.59 7.35 -9.50
N LEU A 347 -1.11 6.17 -9.18
CA LEU A 347 -0.41 5.27 -10.08
C LEU A 347 -1.47 4.40 -10.75
N LYS A 348 -1.76 4.66 -12.04
CA LYS A 348 -2.83 3.97 -12.78
C LYS A 348 -2.25 2.83 -13.61
N HIS A 349 -2.04 1.69 -12.99
CA HIS A 349 -1.54 0.49 -13.66
C HIS A 349 -1.90 -0.77 -12.85
N GLU A 350 -2.14 -1.87 -13.53
CA GLU A 350 -2.36 -3.20 -12.95
C GLU A 350 -1.02 -3.85 -12.60
N PHE A 351 -0.46 -3.47 -11.43
CA PHE A 351 0.86 -3.99 -11.00
C PHE A 351 0.84 -5.51 -10.71
N PHE A 352 -0.30 -6.07 -10.34
CA PHE A 352 -0.44 -7.45 -9.88
C PHE A 352 -1.56 -8.20 -10.61
N PRO A 353 -1.46 -8.41 -11.94
CA PRO A 353 -2.58 -8.93 -12.74
C PRO A 353 -3.07 -10.31 -12.30
N GLU A 354 -2.20 -11.18 -11.79
CA GLU A 354 -2.57 -12.51 -11.32
C GLU A 354 -3.16 -12.52 -9.90
N GLN A 355 -2.77 -11.55 -9.06
CA GLN A 355 -3.10 -11.52 -7.63
C GLN A 355 -4.21 -10.51 -7.30
N ARG A 356 -4.31 -9.45 -8.09
CA ARG A 356 -5.30 -8.36 -7.98
C ARG A 356 -5.85 -8.00 -9.37
N PRO A 357 -6.52 -8.94 -10.06
CA PRO A 357 -7.01 -8.70 -11.42
C PRO A 357 -7.95 -7.50 -11.47
N GLY A 358 -7.72 -6.61 -12.45
CA GLY A 358 -8.49 -5.39 -12.65
C GLY A 358 -8.19 -4.24 -11.70
N GLN A 359 -7.29 -4.42 -10.71
CA GLN A 359 -6.93 -3.37 -9.77
C GLN A 359 -5.86 -2.44 -10.38
N THR A 360 -6.23 -1.19 -10.65
CA THR A 360 -5.36 -0.23 -11.37
C THR A 360 -5.19 1.11 -10.66
N ASN A 361 -5.70 1.30 -9.43
CA ASN A 361 -5.81 2.62 -8.81
C ASN A 361 -5.07 2.68 -7.45
N TYR A 362 -3.75 2.94 -7.49
CA TYR A 362 -2.91 2.95 -6.30
C TYR A 362 -2.53 4.37 -5.86
N LYS A 363 -2.64 4.68 -4.56
CA LYS A 363 -2.07 5.90 -3.96
C LYS A 363 -0.56 5.81 -3.86
N SER A 364 -0.06 4.62 -3.54
CA SER A 364 1.35 4.34 -3.37
C SER A 364 1.65 2.85 -3.51
N ILE A 365 2.91 2.52 -3.80
CA ILE A 365 3.47 1.16 -3.82
C ILE A 365 4.80 1.13 -3.07
N ILE A 366 5.20 -0.06 -2.61
CA ILE A 366 6.54 -0.27 -2.07
C ILE A 366 7.39 -0.99 -3.12
N LEU A 367 8.64 -0.54 -3.28
CA LEU A 367 9.73 -1.27 -3.90
C LEU A 367 10.56 -1.85 -2.75
N ARG A 368 10.30 -3.12 -2.37
CA ARG A 368 10.84 -3.75 -1.16
C ARG A 368 12.10 -4.59 -1.44
N ASN A 369 13.10 -4.44 -0.61
CA ASN A 369 14.36 -5.17 -0.66
C ASN A 369 14.34 -6.52 0.08
N ALA A 370 13.15 -7.09 0.35
CA ALA A 370 12.94 -8.32 1.11
C ALA A 370 13.19 -8.24 2.63
N GLY A 371 13.53 -7.09 3.20
CA GLY A 371 13.63 -6.92 4.65
C GLY A 371 14.75 -7.75 5.31
N ASN A 372 14.42 -8.51 6.34
CA ASN A 372 15.36 -9.41 7.02
C ASN A 372 15.83 -10.58 6.13
N ASP A 373 15.06 -10.91 5.10
CA ASP A 373 15.36 -11.96 4.13
C ASP A 373 16.30 -11.49 2.99
N PHE A 374 16.81 -10.25 3.06
CA PHE A 374 17.62 -9.62 2.01
C PHE A 374 18.79 -10.48 1.53
N ASP A 375 19.50 -11.10 2.46
CA ASP A 375 20.68 -11.91 2.20
C ASP A 375 20.39 -13.40 1.95
N TYR A 376 19.12 -13.83 2.07
CA TYR A 376 18.72 -15.24 2.09
C TYR A 376 17.85 -15.63 0.89
N LEU A 377 16.56 -15.94 1.09
CA LEU A 377 15.65 -16.36 0.01
C LEU A 377 15.10 -15.23 -0.83
N TYR A 378 15.05 -14.01 -0.29
CA TYR A 378 14.56 -12.80 -0.92
C TYR A 378 13.04 -12.73 -1.16
N MET A 379 12.27 -13.74 -0.77
CA MET A 379 10.83 -13.84 -1.01
C MET A 379 10.01 -14.46 0.14
N ARG A 380 10.63 -14.73 1.32
CA ARG A 380 9.93 -15.38 2.46
C ARG A 380 8.61 -14.73 2.82
N ASP A 381 8.61 -13.41 2.98
CA ASP A 381 7.43 -12.63 3.31
C ASP A 381 6.28 -12.87 2.33
N ALA A 382 6.56 -12.82 1.04
CA ALA A 382 5.55 -13.04 0.00
C ALA A 382 5.07 -14.49 -0.05
N ILE A 383 5.96 -15.49 0.11
CA ILE A 383 5.60 -16.91 0.17
C ILE A 383 4.61 -17.16 1.32
N ILE A 384 4.95 -16.69 2.52
CA ILE A 384 4.14 -16.91 3.73
C ILE A 384 2.76 -16.29 3.56
N GLN A 385 2.70 -15.00 3.17
CA GLN A 385 1.44 -14.30 2.99
C GLN A 385 0.57 -14.95 1.90
N GLN A 386 1.12 -15.25 0.74
CA GLN A 386 0.35 -15.82 -0.37
C GLN A 386 -0.15 -17.24 -0.09
N THR A 387 0.60 -18.04 0.67
CA THR A 387 0.16 -19.39 1.05
C THR A 387 -1.14 -19.34 1.84
N MET A 388 -1.28 -18.39 2.76
CA MET A 388 -2.55 -18.22 3.52
C MET A 388 -3.61 -17.54 2.66
N ALA A 389 -3.28 -16.42 2.05
CA ALA A 389 -4.23 -15.57 1.33
C ALA A 389 -4.91 -16.26 0.14
N LYS A 390 -4.25 -17.24 -0.47
CA LYS A 390 -4.84 -18.02 -1.57
C LYS A 390 -6.05 -18.84 -1.14
N TYR A 391 -6.11 -19.25 0.12
CA TYR A 391 -7.11 -20.20 0.63
C TYR A 391 -7.92 -19.67 1.82
N THR A 392 -7.66 -18.42 2.24
CA THR A 392 -8.38 -17.74 3.32
C THR A 392 -8.74 -16.32 2.91
N ASP A 393 -9.50 -15.63 3.73
CA ASP A 393 -9.91 -14.23 3.56
C ASP A 393 -9.00 -13.23 4.29
N LEU A 394 -7.83 -13.67 4.77
CA LEU A 394 -6.84 -12.80 5.41
C LEU A 394 -6.33 -11.74 4.44
N ASP A 395 -6.42 -10.47 4.83
CA ASP A 395 -5.83 -9.38 4.06
C ASP A 395 -4.31 -9.50 4.00
N TRP A 396 -3.74 -9.24 2.83
CA TRP A 396 -2.34 -9.45 2.53
C TRP A 396 -1.80 -8.46 1.50
N GLN A 397 -0.49 -8.44 1.32
CA GLN A 397 0.20 -7.58 0.36
C GLN A 397 0.57 -8.36 -0.90
N ALA A 398 0.03 -7.96 -2.04
CA ALA A 398 0.42 -8.51 -3.32
C ALA A 398 1.92 -8.29 -3.61
N TRP A 399 2.51 -9.15 -4.46
CA TRP A 399 3.94 -9.20 -4.72
C TRP A 399 4.22 -9.40 -6.21
N ARG A 400 5.17 -8.62 -6.73
CA ARG A 400 5.74 -8.80 -8.05
C ARG A 400 7.19 -8.34 -8.07
N PRO A 401 8.17 -9.18 -8.47
CA PRO A 401 9.56 -8.77 -8.58
C PRO A 401 9.76 -7.87 -9.80
N ALA A 402 10.67 -6.89 -9.69
CA ALA A 402 11.03 -6.00 -10.78
C ALA A 402 12.52 -5.71 -10.78
N ILE A 403 13.09 -5.58 -11.96
CA ILE A 403 14.46 -5.08 -12.16
C ILE A 403 14.44 -3.58 -11.87
N PHE A 404 15.42 -3.11 -11.12
CA PHE A 404 15.44 -1.75 -10.61
C PHE A 404 16.63 -0.94 -11.09
N TYR A 405 16.36 0.28 -11.57
CA TYR A 405 17.35 1.26 -12.01
C TYR A 405 17.19 2.59 -11.28
N ILE A 406 18.32 3.25 -11.01
CA ILE A 406 18.37 4.66 -10.59
C ILE A 406 19.28 5.40 -11.57
N ASN A 407 18.75 6.43 -12.23
CA ASN A 407 19.48 7.26 -13.19
C ASN A 407 20.24 6.42 -14.24
N GLY A 408 19.60 5.39 -14.78
CA GLY A 408 20.19 4.48 -15.75
C GLY A 408 21.21 3.49 -15.19
N THR A 409 21.40 3.44 -13.87
CA THR A 409 22.29 2.47 -13.21
C THR A 409 21.49 1.32 -12.65
N TYR A 410 21.82 0.09 -13.06
CA TYR A 410 21.24 -1.15 -12.54
C TYR A 410 21.49 -1.28 -11.03
N LYS A 411 20.45 -1.57 -10.27
CA LYS A 411 20.49 -1.73 -8.80
C LYS A 411 20.07 -3.13 -8.32
N GLY A 412 19.71 -4.04 -9.21
CA GLY A 412 19.25 -5.38 -8.86
C GLY A 412 17.75 -5.54 -8.95
N ILE A 413 17.18 -6.39 -8.09
CA ILE A 413 15.74 -6.66 -8.00
C ILE A 413 15.18 -5.92 -6.79
N LEU A 414 14.02 -5.29 -6.93
CA LEU A 414 13.13 -4.92 -5.84
C LEU A 414 11.78 -5.57 -6.03
N ASN A 415 11.13 -5.91 -4.94
CA ASN A 415 9.79 -6.48 -4.95
C ASN A 415 8.76 -5.36 -4.91
N ILE A 416 7.98 -5.20 -5.96
CA ILE A 416 6.80 -4.32 -5.91
C ILE A 416 5.81 -4.97 -4.95
N ARG A 417 5.33 -4.20 -3.98
CA ARG A 417 4.36 -4.65 -2.96
C ARG A 417 3.27 -3.63 -2.74
N GLU A 418 2.10 -4.09 -2.40
CA GLU A 418 1.09 -3.26 -1.75
C GLU A 418 1.60 -2.79 -0.37
N ARG A 419 1.00 -1.74 0.16
CA ARG A 419 1.30 -1.27 1.53
C ARG A 419 0.25 -1.83 2.50
N SER A 420 0.66 -2.23 3.69
CA SER A 420 -0.26 -2.54 4.80
C SER A 420 -0.67 -1.25 5.54
N THR A 421 -1.37 -0.37 4.84
CA THR A 421 -1.83 0.95 5.32
C THR A 421 -3.21 1.25 4.75
N ALA A 422 -3.80 2.38 5.13
CA ALA A 422 -5.07 2.85 4.56
C ALA A 422 -5.08 2.90 3.02
N ASP A 423 -3.91 3.09 2.37
CA ASP A 423 -3.81 3.02 0.91
C ASP A 423 -4.18 1.63 0.36
N ASN A 424 -3.84 0.55 1.08
CA ASN A 424 -4.21 -0.82 0.70
C ASN A 424 -5.72 -1.05 0.87
N ILE A 425 -6.29 -0.59 1.97
CA ILE A 425 -7.72 -0.70 2.21
C ILE A 425 -8.49 0.08 1.16
N PHE A 426 -8.10 1.34 0.91
CA PHE A 426 -8.66 2.14 -0.17
C PHE A 426 -8.61 1.41 -1.52
N THR A 427 -7.47 0.79 -1.83
CA THR A 427 -7.26 0.11 -3.09
C THR A 427 -8.11 -1.15 -3.24
N ASN A 428 -8.22 -1.96 -2.17
CA ASN A 428 -8.83 -3.30 -2.21
C ASN A 428 -10.31 -3.33 -1.79
N TYR A 429 -10.84 -2.23 -1.20
CA TYR A 429 -12.21 -2.14 -0.67
C TYR A 429 -13.00 -0.97 -1.25
N ASP A 430 -13.04 -0.88 -2.58
CA ASP A 430 -13.86 0.08 -3.36
C ASP A 430 -13.69 1.54 -2.91
N GLU A 431 -12.44 1.96 -2.74
CA GLU A 431 -12.04 3.31 -2.33
C GLU A 431 -12.52 3.70 -0.91
N LEU A 432 -12.68 2.73 -0.01
CA LEU A 432 -13.04 2.95 1.39
C LEU A 432 -11.98 3.80 2.09
N GLU A 433 -12.37 4.96 2.61
CA GLU A 433 -11.51 5.90 3.34
C GLU A 433 -11.89 6.07 4.82
N ASP A 434 -13.17 5.86 5.18
CA ASP A 434 -13.65 6.04 6.57
C ASP A 434 -13.40 4.78 7.40
N ILE A 435 -12.17 4.67 7.91
CA ILE A 435 -11.70 3.53 8.68
C ILE A 435 -10.94 3.97 9.94
N ASP A 436 -10.89 3.09 10.93
CA ASP A 436 -9.85 3.09 11.94
C ASP A 436 -8.77 2.09 11.55
N MET A 437 -7.51 2.47 11.64
CA MET A 437 -6.37 1.60 11.41
C MET A 437 -5.27 1.82 12.44
N ILE A 438 -4.80 0.72 13.03
CA ILE A 438 -3.81 0.71 14.10
C ILE A 438 -2.68 -0.24 13.72
N GLU A 439 -1.46 0.16 13.97
CA GLU A 439 -0.27 -0.67 13.83
C GLU A 439 0.40 -0.87 15.19
N ASN A 440 0.92 -2.08 15.42
CA ASN A 440 1.66 -2.42 16.63
C ASN A 440 0.89 -2.05 17.93
N TRP A 441 -0.43 -2.31 17.94
CA TRP A 441 -1.36 -2.16 19.07
C TRP A 441 -1.76 -0.70 19.41
N TYR A 442 -0.87 0.29 19.21
CA TYR A 442 -1.08 1.65 19.74
C TYR A 442 -0.76 2.76 18.73
N GLN A 443 -0.29 2.44 17.53
CA GLN A 443 0.06 3.46 16.54
C GLN A 443 -1.09 3.71 15.59
N VAL A 444 -1.83 4.79 15.78
CA VAL A 444 -2.87 5.22 14.84
C VAL A 444 -2.25 5.53 13.49
N LYS A 445 -2.78 4.91 12.44
CA LYS A 445 -2.41 5.15 11.04
C LYS A 445 -3.52 5.88 10.28
N GLU A 446 -4.77 5.65 10.67
CA GLU A 446 -5.95 6.34 10.15
C GLU A 446 -7.04 6.32 11.23
N GLY A 447 -7.95 7.30 11.24
CA GLY A 447 -9.01 7.39 12.22
C GLY A 447 -8.51 7.67 13.63
N ASP A 448 -9.04 6.94 14.62
CA ASP A 448 -8.73 7.10 16.05
C ASP A 448 -8.68 5.76 16.81
N MET A 449 -8.50 5.82 18.15
CA MET A 449 -8.40 4.65 19.03
C MET A 449 -9.68 4.37 19.83
N ASP A 450 -10.73 5.17 19.68
CA ASP A 450 -11.87 5.13 20.62
C ASP A 450 -12.55 3.77 20.64
N ASN A 451 -12.84 3.20 19.48
CA ASN A 451 -13.44 1.87 19.41
C ASN A 451 -12.45 0.77 19.84
N TRP A 452 -11.17 0.92 19.53
CA TRP A 452 -10.14 -0.04 19.98
C TRP A 452 -10.04 -0.07 21.51
N HIS A 453 -10.04 1.07 22.17
CA HIS A 453 -10.00 1.12 23.64
C HIS A 453 -11.23 0.46 24.27
N GLN A 454 -12.41 0.61 23.68
CA GLN A 454 -13.62 -0.08 24.15
C GLN A 454 -13.47 -1.60 23.97
N PHE A 455 -12.96 -2.07 22.84
CA PHE A 455 -12.67 -3.47 22.61
C PHE A 455 -11.57 -3.99 23.54
N GLU A 456 -10.51 -3.20 23.76
CA GLU A 456 -9.43 -3.57 24.68
C GLU A 456 -9.96 -3.70 26.13
N GLN A 457 -10.82 -2.79 26.57
CA GLN A 457 -11.49 -2.91 27.87
C GLN A 457 -12.31 -4.20 27.94
N PHE A 458 -13.11 -4.51 26.92
CA PHE A 458 -13.90 -5.73 26.85
C PHE A 458 -13.00 -6.98 26.99
N TYR A 459 -12.00 -7.19 26.14
CA TYR A 459 -11.19 -8.41 26.22
C TYR A 459 -10.16 -8.41 27.37
N THR A 460 -10.01 -7.35 28.15
CA THR A 460 -9.23 -7.36 29.39
C THR A 460 -9.93 -8.19 30.45
N GLU A 461 -11.23 -8.25 30.44
CA GLU A 461 -12.03 -9.10 31.33
C GLU A 461 -11.96 -10.58 30.90
N HIS A 462 -12.27 -11.48 31.82
CA HIS A 462 -12.26 -12.92 31.58
C HIS A 462 -13.66 -13.48 31.30
N GLY A 463 -13.71 -14.59 30.58
CA GLY A 463 -14.92 -15.41 30.49
C GLY A 463 -15.91 -14.97 29.39
N HIS A 464 -15.47 -14.14 28.45
CA HIS A 464 -16.26 -13.82 27.27
C HIS A 464 -16.35 -15.01 26.32
N THR A 465 -17.52 -15.18 25.71
CA THR A 465 -17.80 -16.23 24.73
C THR A 465 -17.39 -15.78 23.30
N LEU A 466 -17.15 -16.76 22.42
CA LEU A 466 -16.90 -16.50 21.00
C LEU A 466 -18.00 -15.64 20.38
N LYS A 467 -19.25 -15.87 20.75
CA LYS A 467 -20.38 -15.09 20.24
C LYS A 467 -20.32 -13.61 20.64
N GLU A 468 -19.80 -13.28 21.81
CA GLU A 468 -19.61 -11.89 22.24
C GLU A 468 -18.43 -11.25 21.49
N TYR A 469 -17.37 -12.01 21.18
CA TYR A 469 -16.26 -11.54 20.34
C TYR A 469 -16.69 -11.25 18.89
N GLU A 470 -17.70 -11.94 18.35
CA GLU A 470 -18.25 -11.71 17.01
C GLU A 470 -18.78 -10.28 16.79
N GLU A 471 -19.07 -9.55 17.87
CA GLU A 471 -19.52 -8.16 17.80
C GLU A 471 -18.34 -7.17 17.61
N TRP A 472 -17.11 -7.62 17.80
CA TRP A 472 -15.91 -6.77 17.80
C TRP A 472 -14.92 -7.12 16.69
N ILE A 473 -14.72 -8.39 16.41
CA ILE A 473 -13.59 -8.90 15.65
C ILE A 473 -14.02 -9.97 14.64
N ASP A 474 -13.45 -9.94 13.46
CA ASP A 474 -13.46 -11.10 12.57
C ASP A 474 -12.52 -12.17 13.15
N TRP A 475 -13.07 -13.05 13.98
CA TRP A 475 -12.29 -14.06 14.68
C TRP A 475 -11.72 -15.13 13.74
N ARG A 476 -12.35 -15.39 12.59
CA ARG A 476 -11.83 -16.34 11.60
C ARG A 476 -10.57 -15.80 10.96
N GLU A 477 -10.59 -14.54 10.56
CA GLU A 477 -9.43 -13.86 10.04
C GLU A 477 -8.31 -13.76 11.09
N PHE A 478 -8.66 -13.53 12.36
CA PHE A 478 -7.69 -13.55 13.45
C PHE A 478 -7.06 -14.92 13.65
N ILE A 479 -7.84 -16.03 13.57
CA ILE A 479 -7.28 -17.39 13.56
C ILE A 479 -6.33 -17.58 12.40
N ASN A 480 -6.70 -17.16 11.20
CA ASN A 480 -5.85 -17.26 10.00
C ASN A 480 -4.50 -16.56 10.21
N LEU A 481 -4.53 -15.35 10.76
CA LEU A 481 -3.31 -14.59 11.09
C LEU A 481 -2.44 -15.31 12.12
N MET A 482 -3.05 -15.81 13.21
CA MET A 482 -2.33 -16.53 14.27
C MET A 482 -1.74 -17.85 13.78
N VAL A 483 -2.52 -18.67 13.06
CA VAL A 483 -2.06 -19.94 12.49
C VAL A 483 -0.89 -19.72 11.54
N MET A 484 -0.96 -18.74 10.63
CA MET A 484 0.10 -18.40 9.70
C MET A 484 1.41 -18.09 10.44
N ASN A 485 1.36 -17.15 11.38
CA ASN A 485 2.56 -16.71 12.07
C ASN A 485 3.15 -17.80 12.98
N LEU A 486 2.32 -18.58 13.68
CA LEU A 486 2.77 -19.67 14.53
C LEU A 486 3.30 -20.87 13.73
N TYR A 487 2.65 -21.23 12.62
CA TYR A 487 3.11 -22.33 11.77
C TYR A 487 4.47 -22.00 11.13
N TYR A 488 4.61 -20.84 10.52
CA TYR A 488 5.88 -20.41 9.91
C TYR A 488 6.92 -19.95 10.94
N ASN A 489 6.57 -19.92 12.23
CA ASN A 489 7.44 -19.50 13.33
C ASN A 489 7.97 -18.07 13.14
N ASN A 490 7.07 -17.13 12.85
CA ASN A 490 7.40 -15.71 12.77
C ASN A 490 7.54 -15.13 14.19
N GLN A 491 8.77 -14.98 14.65
CA GLN A 491 9.09 -14.54 16.00
C GLN A 491 9.15 -13.00 16.15
N ASP A 492 8.78 -12.24 15.13
CA ASP A 492 8.59 -10.79 15.17
C ASP A 492 7.10 -10.39 15.24
N PHE A 493 6.23 -11.34 15.59
CA PHE A 493 4.79 -11.21 15.74
C PHE A 493 4.35 -11.89 17.05
N PRO A 494 3.34 -11.40 17.82
CA PRO A 494 2.41 -10.30 17.52
C PRO A 494 2.80 -8.93 18.15
N GLY A 495 3.89 -8.81 18.85
CA GLY A 495 4.31 -7.55 19.50
C GLY A 495 4.80 -6.50 18.49
N ASN A 496 5.18 -6.94 17.28
CA ASN A 496 5.52 -6.14 16.14
C ASN A 496 4.78 -6.67 14.89
N ASN A 497 4.75 -5.90 13.82
CA ASN A 497 4.21 -6.32 12.53
C ASN A 497 2.73 -6.75 12.55
N ILE A 498 1.95 -6.27 13.49
CA ILE A 498 0.49 -6.44 13.51
C ILE A 498 -0.18 -5.16 13.03
N VAL A 499 -1.09 -5.31 12.07
CA VAL A 499 -1.93 -4.21 11.54
C VAL A 499 -3.37 -4.63 11.66
N MET A 500 -4.16 -3.78 12.28
CA MET A 500 -5.59 -3.98 12.52
C MET A 500 -6.35 -2.81 11.91
N TRP A 501 -7.48 -3.09 11.32
CA TRP A 501 -8.34 -2.06 10.75
C TRP A 501 -9.82 -2.43 10.87
N ARG A 502 -10.70 -1.43 10.82
CA ARG A 502 -12.15 -1.61 10.75
C ARG A 502 -12.81 -0.50 9.95
N PRO A 503 -13.92 -0.77 9.25
CA PRO A 503 -14.81 0.30 8.78
C PRO A 503 -15.39 1.06 9.97
N ARG A 504 -15.52 2.38 9.89
CA ARG A 504 -16.17 3.18 10.94
C ARG A 504 -17.72 3.09 10.90
N ALA A 505 -18.27 2.37 9.94
CA ALA A 505 -19.69 2.08 9.86
C ALA A 505 -20.19 1.26 11.07
N GLU A 506 -21.49 1.34 11.35
CA GLU A 506 -22.15 0.52 12.36
C GLU A 506 -21.95 -0.98 12.04
N GLY A 507 -21.57 -1.76 13.05
CA GLY A 507 -21.25 -3.19 12.90
C GLY A 507 -19.92 -3.49 12.23
N GLY A 508 -19.07 -2.47 11.97
CA GLY A 508 -17.72 -2.68 11.43
C GLY A 508 -16.83 -3.43 12.42
N LEU A 509 -16.32 -4.59 12.00
CA LEU A 509 -15.46 -5.48 12.81
C LEU A 509 -13.99 -5.17 12.62
N TRP A 510 -13.19 -5.40 13.66
CA TRP A 510 -11.73 -5.39 13.57
C TRP A 510 -11.24 -6.56 12.73
N ARG A 511 -10.45 -6.25 11.74
CA ARG A 511 -9.81 -7.14 10.78
C ARG A 511 -8.30 -6.96 10.80
N PHE A 512 -7.56 -7.83 10.09
CA PHE A 512 -6.10 -7.87 10.15
C PHE A 512 -5.49 -7.91 8.76
N VAL A 513 -4.35 -7.23 8.61
CA VAL A 513 -3.53 -7.31 7.39
C VAL A 513 -2.23 -8.06 7.71
N ALA A 514 -1.95 -9.13 6.97
CA ALA A 514 -0.66 -9.79 7.04
C ALA A 514 0.46 -8.82 6.63
N LYS A 515 1.47 -8.70 7.47
CA LYS A 515 2.57 -7.77 7.27
C LYS A 515 3.88 -8.36 7.75
N ASP A 516 4.94 -8.14 6.97
CA ASP A 516 6.34 -8.36 7.35
C ASP A 516 6.60 -9.73 8.01
N THR A 517 6.24 -10.80 7.30
CA THR A 517 6.34 -12.18 7.78
C THR A 517 7.71 -12.80 7.49
N ASP A 518 8.69 -12.02 7.05
CA ASP A 518 10.00 -12.49 6.62
C ASP A 518 10.83 -13.15 7.73
N PHE A 519 10.50 -12.90 9.00
CA PHE A 519 11.14 -13.52 10.17
C PHE A 519 10.74 -14.99 10.36
N GLY A 520 9.87 -15.53 9.52
CA GLY A 520 9.41 -16.91 9.51
C GLY A 520 10.26 -17.85 8.65
N LEU A 521 9.75 -19.07 8.45
CA LEU A 521 10.28 -20.08 7.50
C LEU A 521 11.79 -20.36 7.70
N GLY A 522 12.21 -20.48 8.96
CA GLY A 522 13.57 -20.85 9.32
C GLY A 522 14.63 -19.76 9.13
N LEU A 523 14.24 -18.48 9.00
CA LEU A 523 15.19 -17.37 8.94
C LEU A 523 16.15 -17.42 10.16
N TYR A 524 17.39 -17.02 9.96
CA TYR A 524 18.46 -17.02 10.96
C TYR A 524 18.71 -18.39 11.61
N GLY A 525 18.41 -19.51 10.90
CA GLY A 525 18.63 -20.87 11.39
C GLY A 525 17.61 -21.34 12.43
N SER A 526 16.46 -20.68 12.56
CA SER A 526 15.38 -21.12 13.44
C SER A 526 14.91 -22.53 13.05
N SER A 527 14.89 -23.45 14.03
CA SER A 527 14.58 -24.88 13.78
C SER A 527 13.09 -25.08 13.43
N ALA A 528 12.81 -26.06 12.55
CA ALA A 528 11.44 -26.53 12.32
C ALA A 528 10.78 -27.10 13.59
N SER A 529 11.56 -27.60 14.53
CA SER A 529 11.10 -28.14 15.81
C SER A 529 10.84 -27.09 16.89
N TYR A 530 11.12 -25.80 16.63
CA TYR A 530 10.87 -24.72 17.57
C TYR A 530 9.39 -24.63 17.92
N ASN A 531 9.07 -24.66 19.23
CA ASN A 531 7.70 -24.61 19.70
C ASN A 531 7.19 -23.16 19.79
N SER A 532 6.66 -22.65 18.70
CA SER A 532 6.11 -21.30 18.59
C SER A 532 4.88 -21.07 19.49
N ILE A 533 4.15 -22.13 19.86
CA ILE A 533 3.01 -22.05 20.78
C ILE A 533 3.54 -21.83 22.22
N ALA A 534 4.48 -22.67 22.66
CA ALA A 534 5.09 -22.48 23.98
C ALA A 534 5.77 -21.12 24.11
N TRP A 535 6.47 -20.67 23.05
CA TRP A 535 7.06 -19.34 23.01
C TRP A 535 6.01 -18.23 23.13
N LEU A 536 4.89 -18.32 22.42
CA LEU A 536 3.83 -17.31 22.46
C LEU A 536 3.30 -17.09 23.88
N TYR A 537 3.18 -18.17 24.64
CA TYR A 537 2.67 -18.11 26.02
C TYR A 537 3.71 -17.87 27.10
N ASN A 538 4.99 -18.01 26.80
CA ASN A 538 6.06 -17.85 27.78
C ASN A 538 7.17 -16.93 27.25
N PRO A 539 7.24 -15.65 27.68
CA PRO A 539 8.33 -14.74 27.31
C PRO A 539 9.73 -15.23 27.72
N ASP A 540 9.83 -16.10 28.74
CA ASP A 540 11.10 -16.66 29.21
C ASP A 540 11.57 -17.88 28.38
N TYR A 541 10.75 -18.36 27.44
CA TYR A 541 11.08 -19.50 26.57
C TYR A 541 12.29 -19.22 25.69
N ASP A 542 12.41 -17.98 25.19
CA ASP A 542 13.54 -17.50 24.41
C ASP A 542 13.77 -16.02 24.72
N SER A 543 14.70 -15.73 25.62
CA SER A 543 14.98 -14.37 26.09
C SER A 543 15.55 -13.45 25.00
N ASP A 544 16.17 -14.02 23.95
CA ASP A 544 16.73 -13.26 22.84
C ASP A 544 15.65 -12.79 21.85
N ARG A 545 14.42 -13.33 21.97
CA ARG A 545 13.29 -13.10 21.07
C ARG A 545 11.98 -12.84 21.79
N ASN A 546 12.03 -12.20 22.95
CA ASN A 546 10.85 -11.95 23.78
C ASN A 546 10.22 -10.55 23.60
N TRP A 547 10.70 -9.75 22.67
CA TRP A 547 10.11 -8.43 22.39
C TRP A 547 8.69 -8.53 21.81
N ALA A 548 8.40 -9.62 21.09
CA ALA A 548 7.15 -9.78 20.37
C ALA A 548 6.07 -10.56 21.13
N ASN A 549 6.43 -11.39 22.14
CA ASN A 549 5.50 -12.27 22.86
C ASN A 549 5.16 -11.81 24.28
N LYS A 550 5.35 -10.54 24.59
CA LYS A 550 4.97 -9.98 25.88
C LYS A 550 3.47 -10.15 26.13
N TYR A 551 3.08 -10.21 27.41
CA TYR A 551 1.71 -10.47 27.81
C TYR A 551 0.72 -9.50 27.17
N GLU A 552 1.03 -8.20 27.15
CA GLU A 552 0.20 -7.17 26.54
C GLU A 552 -0.09 -7.43 25.05
N HIS A 553 0.87 -8.01 24.30
CA HIS A 553 0.74 -8.29 22.88
C HIS A 553 -0.02 -9.61 22.59
N THR A 554 0.02 -10.54 23.54
CA THR A 554 -0.62 -11.85 23.41
C THR A 554 -1.96 -11.93 24.13
N ARG A 555 -2.35 -10.88 24.88
CA ARG A 555 -3.53 -10.87 25.75
C ARG A 555 -4.82 -11.18 25.00
N LEU A 556 -5.07 -10.54 23.86
CA LEU A 556 -6.27 -10.79 23.07
C LEU A 556 -6.41 -12.28 22.72
N PHE A 557 -5.37 -12.87 22.13
CA PHE A 557 -5.38 -14.30 21.78
C PHE A 557 -5.59 -15.18 23.02
N ARG A 558 -4.91 -14.91 24.13
CA ARG A 558 -5.06 -15.66 25.37
C ARG A 558 -6.48 -15.61 25.93
N ARG A 559 -7.13 -14.45 25.87
CA ARG A 559 -8.50 -14.25 26.33
C ARG A 559 -9.50 -15.02 25.46
N MET A 560 -9.35 -14.93 24.14
CA MET A 560 -10.21 -15.69 23.23
C MET A 560 -10.04 -17.20 23.40
N MET A 561 -8.82 -17.69 23.68
CA MET A 561 -8.54 -19.11 23.98
C MET A 561 -9.13 -19.62 25.31
N GLU A 562 -9.67 -18.77 26.18
CA GLU A 562 -10.42 -19.16 27.37
C GLU A 562 -11.80 -19.72 27.01
N ASP A 563 -12.37 -19.28 25.89
CA ASP A 563 -13.60 -19.83 25.33
C ASP A 563 -13.33 -21.15 24.58
N LYS A 564 -14.13 -22.18 24.89
CA LYS A 564 -13.90 -23.53 24.36
C LYS A 564 -14.30 -23.67 22.88
N ASP A 565 -15.17 -22.84 22.39
CA ASP A 565 -15.54 -22.82 20.99
C ASP A 565 -14.44 -22.17 20.16
N PHE A 566 -13.85 -21.05 20.63
CA PHE A 566 -12.70 -20.44 19.96
C PHE A 566 -11.46 -21.35 20.02
N GLU A 567 -11.16 -21.96 21.17
CA GLU A 567 -10.06 -22.93 21.31
C GLU A 567 -10.23 -24.08 20.31
N ARG A 568 -11.44 -24.62 20.19
CA ARG A 568 -11.76 -25.68 19.24
C ARG A 568 -11.53 -25.21 17.81
N GLU A 569 -12.08 -24.06 17.41
CA GLU A 569 -11.94 -23.50 16.08
C GLU A 569 -10.47 -23.26 15.70
N PHE A 570 -9.68 -22.69 16.60
CA PHE A 570 -8.26 -22.46 16.37
C PHE A 570 -7.49 -23.75 16.10
N ILE A 571 -7.67 -24.76 16.94
CA ILE A 571 -6.95 -26.04 16.85
C ILE A 571 -7.39 -26.81 15.62
N ASP A 572 -8.70 -26.90 15.36
CA ASP A 572 -9.25 -27.66 14.24
C ASP A 572 -8.89 -27.03 12.91
N ARG A 573 -9.02 -25.70 12.77
CA ARG A 573 -8.61 -24.98 11.55
C ARG A 573 -7.12 -25.14 11.29
N ALA A 574 -6.27 -25.01 12.31
CA ALA A 574 -4.83 -25.24 12.16
C ALA A 574 -4.53 -26.67 11.66
N ALA A 575 -5.21 -27.69 12.20
CA ALA A 575 -5.05 -29.07 11.78
C ALA A 575 -5.56 -29.30 10.35
N ILE A 576 -6.71 -28.73 10.00
CA ILE A 576 -7.29 -28.83 8.64
C ILE A 576 -6.41 -28.14 7.63
N TYR A 577 -5.93 -26.93 7.87
CA TYR A 577 -5.02 -26.20 6.97
C TYR A 577 -3.72 -26.98 6.72
N MET A 578 -3.14 -27.60 7.75
CA MET A 578 -1.96 -28.44 7.62
C MET A 578 -2.18 -29.68 6.74
N GLY A 579 -3.36 -30.26 6.79
CA GLY A 579 -3.72 -31.43 5.95
C GLY A 579 -4.17 -31.05 4.54
N ASP A 580 -4.51 -29.77 4.32
CA ASP A 580 -4.95 -29.23 3.03
C ASP A 580 -3.80 -28.49 2.31
N PHE A 581 -3.52 -27.25 2.67
CA PHE A 581 -2.61 -26.36 1.95
C PHE A 581 -1.40 -25.86 2.78
N LEU A 582 -1.50 -25.78 4.11
CA LEU A 582 -0.46 -25.27 4.99
C LEU A 582 0.57 -26.35 5.35
N ASN A 583 1.28 -26.83 4.34
CA ASN A 583 2.29 -27.88 4.45
C ASN A 583 3.38 -27.66 3.38
N SER A 584 4.34 -28.56 3.33
CA SER A 584 5.46 -28.46 2.38
C SER A 584 5.00 -28.43 0.92
N MET A 585 4.01 -29.22 0.56
CA MET A 585 3.51 -29.28 -0.83
C MET A 585 2.72 -28.00 -1.18
N GLY A 586 1.77 -27.60 -0.35
CA GLY A 586 0.97 -26.41 -0.59
C GLY A 586 1.80 -25.12 -0.59
N THR A 587 2.76 -24.98 0.32
CA THR A 587 3.70 -23.85 0.32
C THR A 587 4.56 -23.81 -0.94
N ARG A 588 5.00 -24.98 -1.45
CA ARG A 588 5.79 -25.05 -2.67
C ARG A 588 4.99 -24.74 -3.94
N GLU A 589 3.70 -25.00 -3.96
CA GLU A 589 2.82 -24.56 -5.06
C GLU A 589 2.79 -23.02 -5.22
N ILE A 590 3.06 -22.30 -4.16
CA ILE A 590 3.25 -20.83 -4.19
C ILE A 590 4.70 -20.49 -4.49
N TRP A 591 5.63 -21.12 -3.81
CA TRP A 591 7.05 -20.77 -3.85
C TRP A 591 7.72 -21.12 -5.19
N ASP A 592 7.49 -22.34 -5.74
CA ASP A 592 8.20 -22.79 -6.93
C ASP A 592 7.96 -21.85 -8.15
N PRO A 593 6.72 -21.40 -8.46
CA PRO A 593 6.51 -20.39 -9.50
C PRO A 593 7.18 -19.03 -9.19
N MET A 594 7.16 -18.59 -7.94
CA MET A 594 7.84 -17.34 -7.55
C MET A 594 9.35 -17.42 -7.75
N TYR A 595 9.95 -18.58 -7.45
CA TYR A 595 11.36 -18.81 -7.70
C TYR A 595 11.67 -18.80 -9.20
N GLU A 596 10.83 -19.42 -10.02
CA GLU A 596 10.98 -19.44 -11.48
C GLU A 596 11.02 -18.04 -12.08
N LEU A 597 10.23 -17.10 -11.55
CA LEU A 597 10.26 -15.71 -12.00
C LEU A 597 11.61 -15.03 -11.79
N ILE A 598 12.25 -15.24 -10.65
CA ILE A 598 13.49 -14.52 -10.29
C ILE A 598 14.77 -15.27 -10.62
N GLN A 599 14.73 -16.59 -10.87
CA GLN A 599 15.92 -17.45 -10.94
C GLN A 599 16.97 -16.99 -11.97
N TYR A 600 16.54 -16.39 -13.08
CA TYR A 600 17.44 -15.93 -14.13
C TYR A 600 18.09 -14.56 -13.83
N GLU A 601 17.35 -13.68 -13.17
CA GLU A 601 17.85 -12.34 -12.81
C GLU A 601 18.58 -12.33 -11.46
N TYR A 602 18.23 -13.23 -10.54
CA TYR A 602 18.76 -13.26 -9.19
C TYR A 602 20.30 -13.41 -9.09
N PRO A 603 21.00 -14.15 -9.95
CA PRO A 603 22.47 -14.20 -9.95
C PRO A 603 23.13 -12.84 -10.22
N TYR A 604 22.54 -12.00 -11.08
CA TYR A 604 23.03 -10.63 -11.34
C TYR A 604 22.82 -9.73 -10.15
N HIS A 605 21.62 -9.83 -9.52
CA HIS A 605 21.32 -9.15 -8.28
C HIS A 605 22.33 -9.50 -7.18
N ARG A 606 22.57 -10.79 -6.94
CA ARG A 606 23.53 -11.28 -5.93
C ARG A 606 24.94 -10.77 -6.18
N LYS A 607 25.38 -10.79 -7.40
CA LYS A 607 26.71 -10.27 -7.78
C LYS A 607 26.85 -8.77 -7.48
N LEU A 608 25.80 -7.99 -7.72
CA LEU A 608 25.79 -6.55 -7.48
C LEU A 608 25.88 -6.20 -6.00
N ILE A 609 25.12 -6.89 -5.15
CA ILE A 609 25.11 -6.63 -3.71
C ILE A 609 26.28 -7.26 -2.98
N ASN A 610 27.21 -7.90 -3.72
CA ASN A 610 28.47 -8.49 -3.24
C ASN A 610 28.31 -9.38 -2.04
N GLN A 611 27.38 -10.30 -2.11
CA GLN A 611 27.05 -11.19 -1.00
C GLN A 611 28.02 -12.36 -0.91
N TRP A 612 28.79 -12.35 0.14
CA TRP A 612 29.67 -13.46 0.55
C TRP A 612 28.89 -14.60 1.20
N TRP A 613 27.62 -14.40 1.49
CA TRP A 613 26.80 -15.21 2.35
C TRP A 613 25.62 -15.85 1.64
N PRO A 614 25.08 -16.95 2.16
CA PRO A 614 25.41 -18.28 1.71
C PRO A 614 25.05 -18.50 0.24
N ASN A 615 25.51 -19.60 -0.34
CA ASN A 615 25.06 -20.02 -1.66
C ASN A 615 23.51 -20.10 -1.67
N TYR A 616 22.85 -19.40 -2.59
CA TYR A 616 21.39 -19.33 -2.69
C TYR A 616 20.75 -20.75 -2.77
N SER A 617 21.39 -21.69 -3.44
CA SER A 617 20.95 -23.11 -3.49
C SER A 617 20.95 -23.76 -2.11
N SER A 618 21.87 -23.39 -1.23
CA SER A 618 21.91 -23.86 0.16
C SER A 618 20.71 -23.30 0.95
N GLU A 619 20.39 -22.04 0.79
CA GLU A 619 19.23 -21.42 1.44
C GLU A 619 17.91 -22.04 0.99
N LEU A 620 17.75 -22.27 -0.32
CA LEU A 620 16.59 -22.99 -0.87
C LEU A 620 16.46 -24.40 -0.24
N SER A 621 17.57 -25.12 -0.16
CA SER A 621 17.59 -26.47 0.41
C SER A 621 17.26 -26.45 1.91
N THR A 622 17.82 -25.50 2.66
CA THR A 622 17.58 -25.32 4.09
C THR A 622 16.10 -25.03 4.36
N ALA A 623 15.50 -24.07 3.65
CA ALA A 623 14.11 -23.72 3.86
C ALA A 623 13.13 -24.83 3.40
N ARG A 624 13.43 -25.54 2.32
CA ARG A 624 12.66 -26.73 1.88
C ARG A 624 12.73 -27.87 2.90
N ASN A 625 13.91 -28.12 3.47
CA ASN A 625 14.08 -29.09 4.53
C ASN A 625 13.32 -28.69 5.82
N TRP A 626 13.33 -27.41 6.16
CA TRP A 626 12.53 -26.87 7.25
C TRP A 626 11.03 -27.14 7.05
N LEU A 627 10.49 -26.83 5.89
CA LEU A 627 9.10 -27.08 5.52
C LEU A 627 8.72 -28.55 5.61
N SER A 628 9.59 -29.44 5.15
CA SER A 628 9.32 -30.89 5.16
C SER A 628 9.13 -31.49 6.54
N GLN A 629 9.64 -30.81 7.58
CA GLN A 629 9.57 -31.25 8.97
C GLN A 629 8.53 -30.47 9.80
N ARG A 630 8.22 -29.21 9.42
CA ARG A 630 7.45 -28.29 10.25
C ARG A 630 6.07 -28.80 10.59
N THR A 631 5.36 -29.37 9.64
CA THR A 631 3.99 -29.83 9.82
C THR A 631 3.87 -30.85 10.95
N ASP A 632 4.79 -31.86 10.99
CA ASP A 632 4.78 -32.87 12.03
C ASP A 632 5.06 -32.32 13.43
N TYR A 633 6.01 -31.38 13.51
CA TYR A 633 6.30 -30.71 14.79
C TYR A 633 5.12 -29.83 15.23
N PHE A 634 4.45 -29.13 14.31
CA PHE A 634 3.37 -28.24 14.69
C PHE A 634 2.14 -29.03 15.17
N TYR A 635 1.79 -30.15 14.54
CA TYR A 635 0.76 -31.08 15.08
C TYR A 635 1.11 -31.54 16.50
N LYS A 636 2.38 -31.90 16.75
CA LYS A 636 2.83 -32.30 18.09
C LYS A 636 2.73 -31.13 19.07
N HIS A 637 3.10 -29.95 18.70
CA HIS A 637 3.04 -28.76 19.59
C HIS A 637 1.60 -28.42 19.98
N LEU A 638 0.66 -28.50 19.03
CA LEU A 638 -0.77 -28.34 19.34
C LEU A 638 -1.26 -29.41 20.32
N ALA A 639 -0.95 -30.69 20.06
CA ALA A 639 -1.35 -31.78 20.91
C ALA A 639 -0.80 -31.67 22.33
N ASP A 640 0.51 -31.40 22.45
CA ASP A 640 1.20 -31.32 23.73
C ASP A 640 0.78 -30.11 24.56
N TYR A 641 0.57 -28.94 23.91
CA TYR A 641 0.27 -27.70 24.63
C TYR A 641 -1.21 -27.65 25.09
N TYR A 642 -2.12 -27.97 24.21
CA TYR A 642 -3.57 -27.90 24.53
C TYR A 642 -4.15 -29.20 25.06
N GLN A 643 -3.30 -30.22 25.24
CA GLN A 643 -3.70 -31.53 25.79
C GLN A 643 -4.86 -32.17 24.99
N VAL A 644 -4.89 -31.94 23.69
CA VAL A 644 -5.83 -32.59 22.80
C VAL A 644 -5.36 -34.00 22.42
N GLY A 645 -6.23 -34.84 21.90
CA GLY A 645 -5.93 -36.23 21.60
C GLY A 645 -4.71 -36.45 20.70
N THR A 646 -4.22 -37.67 20.63
CA THR A 646 -3.05 -38.02 19.82
C THR A 646 -3.29 -37.69 18.34
N PRO A 647 -2.34 -37.00 17.64
CA PRO A 647 -2.42 -36.75 16.24
C PRO A 647 -2.41 -38.06 15.43
N THR A 648 -3.53 -38.43 14.86
CA THR A 648 -3.74 -39.66 14.10
C THR A 648 -3.76 -39.35 12.62
N ASN A 649 -3.07 -40.18 11.80
CA ASN A 649 -3.07 -39.99 10.35
C ASN A 649 -4.47 -40.11 9.76
N MET A 650 -4.88 -39.14 8.98
CA MET A 650 -6.16 -39.11 8.31
C MET A 650 -6.02 -38.65 6.87
N THR A 651 -6.78 -39.30 5.99
CA THR A 651 -6.91 -38.86 4.60
C THR A 651 -8.37 -38.77 4.20
N VAL A 652 -8.70 -37.72 3.43
CA VAL A 652 -10.03 -37.57 2.80
C VAL A 652 -9.80 -37.48 1.30
N ASN A 653 -10.54 -38.26 0.53
CA ASN A 653 -10.61 -38.27 -0.94
C ASN A 653 -9.27 -38.45 -1.69
N THR A 654 -8.25 -38.98 -1.04
CA THR A 654 -6.94 -39.18 -1.69
C THR A 654 -6.94 -40.30 -2.75
N ALA A 655 -8.00 -41.10 -2.83
CA ALA A 655 -8.20 -42.13 -3.84
C ALA A 655 -9.09 -41.67 -5.00
N LEU A 656 -9.65 -40.46 -4.95
CA LEU A 656 -10.51 -39.93 -6.01
C LEU A 656 -9.68 -39.20 -7.08
N SER A 657 -10.21 -39.22 -8.30
CA SER A 657 -9.61 -38.45 -9.38
C SER A 657 -9.91 -36.94 -9.24
N ALA A 658 -9.08 -36.11 -9.86
CA ALA A 658 -9.33 -34.68 -9.91
C ALA A 658 -10.66 -34.36 -10.64
N GLU A 659 -11.03 -35.19 -11.64
CA GLU A 659 -12.28 -35.06 -12.38
C GLU A 659 -13.51 -35.31 -11.48
N ASP A 660 -13.46 -36.32 -10.61
CA ASP A 660 -14.53 -36.57 -9.65
C ASP A 660 -14.69 -35.43 -8.67
N LEU A 661 -13.60 -34.83 -8.21
CA LEU A 661 -13.60 -33.76 -7.25
C LEU A 661 -14.00 -32.40 -7.82
N GLN A 662 -13.85 -32.18 -9.14
CA GLN A 662 -14.28 -30.91 -9.78
C GLN A 662 -15.77 -30.65 -9.69
N GLY A 663 -16.60 -31.70 -9.65
CA GLY A 663 -18.05 -31.60 -9.59
C GLY A 663 -18.63 -31.42 -8.20
N VAL A 664 -17.81 -31.46 -7.15
CA VAL A 664 -18.25 -31.36 -5.76
C VAL A 664 -17.32 -30.47 -4.95
N SER A 665 -17.88 -29.78 -3.96
CA SER A 665 -17.16 -28.99 -2.98
C SER A 665 -17.19 -29.75 -1.66
N ILE A 666 -16.02 -30.00 -1.08
CA ILE A 666 -15.88 -30.76 0.17
C ILE A 666 -15.48 -29.83 1.30
N SER A 667 -16.25 -29.79 2.36
CA SER A 667 -15.85 -29.14 3.61
C SER A 667 -15.50 -30.15 4.70
N PHE A 668 -14.52 -29.80 5.51
CA PHE A 668 -14.13 -30.48 6.73
C PHE A 668 -14.43 -29.51 7.89
N ASN A 669 -15.36 -29.91 8.77
CA ASN A 669 -16.08 -29.00 9.64
C ASN A 669 -16.71 -27.89 8.79
N ASP A 670 -16.46 -26.63 9.05
CA ASP A 670 -16.92 -25.51 8.20
C ASP A 670 -15.83 -25.00 7.24
N VAL A 671 -14.66 -25.63 7.21
CA VAL A 671 -13.54 -25.24 6.35
C VAL A 671 -13.65 -25.92 5.00
N GLN A 672 -13.75 -25.13 3.94
CA GLN A 672 -13.73 -25.63 2.57
C GLN A 672 -12.31 -26.14 2.22
N LEU A 673 -12.19 -27.44 1.86
CA LEU A 673 -10.92 -27.98 1.39
C LEU A 673 -10.57 -27.42 0.00
N SER A 674 -9.34 -26.96 -0.15
CA SER A 674 -8.86 -26.23 -1.35
C SER A 674 -8.98 -27.04 -2.65
N LYS A 675 -8.79 -28.35 -2.57
CA LYS A 675 -8.86 -29.32 -3.68
C LYS A 675 -9.84 -30.45 -3.40
N GLY A 676 -10.68 -30.32 -2.37
CA GLY A 676 -11.53 -31.42 -1.92
C GLY A 676 -10.78 -32.59 -1.29
N ILE A 677 -9.48 -32.45 -1.03
CA ILE A 677 -8.57 -33.48 -0.49
C ILE A 677 -7.99 -33.03 0.83
N PHE A 678 -7.96 -33.92 1.80
CA PHE A 678 -7.19 -33.76 3.03
C PHE A 678 -6.18 -34.89 3.17
N ASN A 679 -4.92 -34.56 3.47
CA ASN A 679 -3.88 -35.52 3.72
C ASN A 679 -2.98 -35.03 4.87
N GLY A 680 -3.33 -35.36 6.10
CA GLY A 680 -2.66 -34.86 7.28
C GLY A 680 -2.90 -35.73 8.52
N LYS A 681 -2.99 -35.07 9.66
CA LYS A 681 -3.38 -35.68 10.94
C LYS A 681 -4.55 -34.92 11.54
N PHE A 682 -5.38 -35.63 12.30
CA PHE A 682 -6.38 -35.02 13.14
C PHE A 682 -6.35 -35.61 14.54
N PHE A 683 -6.93 -34.97 15.53
CA PHE A 683 -6.77 -35.35 16.92
C PHE A 683 -7.84 -36.36 17.35
N ALA A 684 -7.44 -37.50 17.90
CA ALA A 684 -8.37 -38.51 18.42
C ALA A 684 -9.32 -37.91 19.47
N GLY A 685 -10.59 -38.27 19.42
CA GLY A 685 -11.63 -37.79 20.32
C GLY A 685 -12.29 -36.46 19.91
N ARG A 686 -11.85 -35.79 18.85
CA ARG A 686 -12.47 -34.55 18.36
C ARG A 686 -13.58 -34.85 17.33
N GLU A 687 -14.62 -34.04 17.36
CA GLU A 687 -15.75 -34.15 16.41
C GLU A 687 -15.30 -33.68 15.00
N ILE A 688 -15.75 -34.43 14.01
CA ILE A 688 -15.52 -34.18 12.58
C ILE A 688 -16.85 -34.20 11.86
N THR A 689 -17.07 -33.25 10.99
CA THR A 689 -18.12 -33.25 10.00
C THR A 689 -17.51 -33.05 8.61
N LEU A 690 -17.65 -34.05 7.76
CA LEU A 690 -17.32 -33.95 6.33
C LEU A 690 -18.61 -33.74 5.57
N LYS A 691 -18.66 -32.76 4.68
CA LYS A 691 -19.87 -32.46 3.88
C LYS A 691 -19.47 -32.24 2.42
N GLY A 692 -20.22 -32.91 1.53
CA GLY A 692 -20.14 -32.70 0.10
C GLY A 692 -21.26 -31.82 -0.41
N THR A 693 -20.92 -30.76 -1.12
CA THR A 693 -21.88 -29.86 -1.77
C THR A 693 -21.73 -29.97 -3.28
N PRO A 694 -22.83 -30.21 -4.03
CA PRO A 694 -22.82 -30.24 -5.48
C PRO A 694 -22.31 -28.92 -6.07
N VAL A 695 -21.49 -28.99 -7.11
CA VAL A 695 -20.97 -27.82 -7.84
C VAL A 695 -21.32 -27.89 -9.32
N ASP A 696 -21.03 -29.01 -9.98
CA ASP A 696 -21.26 -29.19 -11.42
C ASP A 696 -21.65 -30.63 -11.75
N GLY A 697 -22.96 -30.88 -11.73
CA GLY A 697 -23.59 -32.15 -12.18
C GLY A 697 -23.21 -33.39 -11.35
N LYS A 698 -22.41 -33.25 -10.30
CA LYS A 698 -22.05 -34.32 -9.37
C LYS A 698 -22.47 -34.02 -7.95
N GLN A 699 -22.66 -35.06 -7.17
CA GLN A 699 -22.99 -34.98 -5.74
C GLN A 699 -22.30 -36.07 -4.94
N VAL A 700 -22.08 -35.83 -3.68
CA VAL A 700 -21.71 -36.86 -2.73
C VAL A 700 -22.95 -37.63 -2.31
N THR A 701 -22.96 -38.94 -2.56
CA THR A 701 -24.07 -39.83 -2.19
C THR A 701 -23.76 -40.66 -0.94
N GLY A 702 -22.51 -40.70 -0.53
CA GLY A 702 -22.06 -41.43 0.64
C GLY A 702 -20.56 -41.29 0.86
N TRP A 703 -20.07 -42.02 1.86
CA TRP A 703 -18.67 -42.04 2.28
C TRP A 703 -18.20 -43.45 2.54
N LYS A 704 -17.05 -43.83 1.96
CA LYS A 704 -16.33 -45.08 2.30
C LYS A 704 -15.30 -44.78 3.38
N VAL A 705 -15.44 -45.45 4.50
CA VAL A 705 -14.60 -45.23 5.68
C VAL A 705 -13.78 -46.48 5.96
N THR A 706 -12.47 -46.32 6.04
CA THR A 706 -11.55 -47.39 6.42
C THR A 706 -10.74 -46.95 7.62
N CYS A 707 -10.91 -47.63 8.73
CA CYS A 707 -10.12 -47.44 9.94
C CYS A 707 -9.11 -48.60 10.12
N VAL A 708 -7.87 -48.23 10.09
CA VAL A 708 -6.73 -49.18 10.26
C VAL A 708 -6.22 -49.07 11.69
N ALA A 709 -6.39 -50.10 12.47
CA ALA A 709 -5.82 -50.22 13.83
C ALA A 709 -4.85 -51.41 13.90
N THR A 710 -4.08 -51.47 14.98
CA THR A 710 -3.13 -52.57 15.18
C THR A 710 -3.90 -53.89 15.28
N GLY A 711 -3.66 -54.77 14.29
CA GLY A 711 -4.26 -56.09 14.22
C GLY A 711 -5.70 -56.15 13.67
N SER A 712 -6.29 -55.03 13.25
CA SER A 712 -7.62 -55.02 12.66
C SER A 712 -7.79 -53.88 11.61
N THR A 713 -8.64 -54.08 10.62
CA THR A 713 -9.09 -53.07 9.69
C THR A 713 -10.63 -53.16 9.58
N THR A 714 -11.29 -52.07 9.80
CA THR A 714 -12.76 -51.98 9.63
C THR A 714 -13.11 -51.14 8.40
N TYR A 715 -14.21 -51.53 7.74
CA TYR A 715 -14.73 -50.87 6.55
C TYR A 715 -16.21 -50.54 6.81
N ASN A 716 -16.59 -49.30 6.55
CA ASN A 716 -17.98 -48.85 6.67
C ASN A 716 -18.36 -48.01 5.45
N ASP A 717 -19.57 -48.19 4.95
CA ASP A 717 -20.16 -47.32 3.96
C ASP A 717 -21.25 -46.49 4.65
N ILE A 718 -21.18 -45.17 4.50
CA ILE A 718 -22.11 -44.23 5.10
C ILE A 718 -22.88 -43.56 3.98
N GLU A 719 -24.20 -43.56 4.04
CA GLU A 719 -25.06 -42.90 3.08
C GLU A 719 -25.26 -41.40 3.39
N GLY A 720 -25.44 -40.60 2.35
CA GLY A 720 -25.67 -39.15 2.43
C GLY A 720 -24.47 -38.29 2.12
N ASP A 721 -24.71 -37.01 1.94
CA ASP A 721 -23.73 -35.98 1.60
C ASP A 721 -22.92 -35.53 2.81
N THR A 722 -23.34 -35.83 4.00
CA THR A 722 -22.75 -35.42 5.27
C THR A 722 -22.39 -36.62 6.13
N TYR A 723 -21.18 -36.63 6.66
CA TYR A 723 -20.69 -37.63 7.60
C TYR A 723 -20.11 -36.98 8.84
N SER A 724 -20.80 -37.10 9.98
CA SER A 724 -20.36 -36.62 11.30
C SER A 724 -19.94 -37.77 12.19
N PHE A 725 -18.78 -37.66 12.82
CA PHE A 725 -18.24 -38.67 13.70
C PHE A 725 -17.17 -38.11 14.65
N THR A 726 -16.89 -38.82 15.71
CA THR A 726 -15.75 -38.56 16.60
C THR A 726 -14.52 -39.26 16.06
N MET A 727 -13.39 -38.55 15.91
CA MET A 727 -12.12 -39.08 15.41
C MET A 727 -11.67 -40.30 16.24
N PRO A 728 -11.58 -41.50 15.65
CA PRO A 728 -11.24 -42.70 16.40
C PRO A 728 -9.76 -42.74 16.77
N THR A 729 -9.42 -43.51 17.80
CA THR A 729 -8.05 -43.88 18.10
C THR A 729 -7.65 -45.07 17.20
N CYS A 730 -6.93 -44.79 16.12
CA CYS A 730 -6.45 -45.79 15.17
C CYS A 730 -5.09 -45.37 14.61
N ASN A 731 -4.45 -46.25 13.83
CA ASN A 731 -3.16 -45.93 13.18
C ASN A 731 -3.38 -45.01 11.99
N ARG A 732 -4.48 -45.20 11.25
CA ARG A 732 -4.86 -44.40 10.09
C ARG A 732 -6.36 -44.47 9.83
N LEU A 733 -6.95 -43.32 9.55
CA LEU A 733 -8.34 -43.18 9.06
C LEU A 733 -8.31 -42.76 7.60
N ILE A 734 -9.04 -43.47 6.74
CA ILE A 734 -9.20 -43.15 5.32
C ILE A 734 -10.67 -42.93 5.05
N VAL A 735 -11.06 -41.79 4.54
CA VAL A 735 -12.42 -41.45 4.18
C VAL A 735 -12.44 -41.00 2.72
N ASN A 736 -13.28 -41.64 1.88
CA ASN A 736 -13.46 -41.23 0.51
C ASN A 736 -14.94 -41.02 0.23
N ALA A 737 -15.29 -39.91 -0.37
CA ALA A 737 -16.64 -39.66 -0.85
C ALA A 737 -17.02 -40.69 -1.94
N ILE A 738 -18.28 -41.04 -1.98
CA ILE A 738 -18.92 -41.77 -3.08
C ILE A 738 -19.57 -40.70 -3.95
N ILE A 739 -19.02 -40.48 -5.14
CA ILE A 739 -19.52 -39.49 -6.08
C ILE A 739 -20.54 -40.13 -7.01
N GLY A 740 -21.72 -39.55 -7.10
CA GLY A 740 -22.77 -39.90 -8.04
C GLY A 740 -23.15 -38.73 -8.91
N GLU A 741 -23.87 -39.01 -9.99
CA GLU A 741 -24.50 -37.96 -10.79
C GLU A 741 -25.53 -37.21 -9.94
N HIS A 742 -25.48 -35.91 -10.01
CA HIS A 742 -26.55 -35.09 -9.41
C HIS A 742 -27.78 -35.18 -10.29
N THR A 743 -28.53 -36.28 -10.12
CA THR A 743 -29.85 -36.44 -10.72
C THR A 743 -30.87 -35.65 -9.90
N GLY A 744 -30.60 -34.34 -9.75
CA GLY A 744 -31.67 -33.44 -9.36
C GLY A 744 -32.75 -33.49 -10.41
N ILE A 745 -33.78 -34.29 -10.18
CA ILE A 745 -35.08 -33.95 -10.75
C ILE A 745 -35.40 -32.60 -10.12
N SER A 746 -34.94 -31.51 -10.78
CA SER A 746 -35.63 -30.26 -10.60
C SER A 746 -37.08 -30.60 -10.94
N GLU A 747 -38.00 -30.62 -9.93
CA GLU A 747 -39.36 -30.33 -10.26
C GLU A 747 -39.32 -29.23 -11.27
N MET A 748 -39.82 -29.52 -12.48
CA MET A 748 -40.04 -28.53 -13.50
C MET A 748 -41.15 -27.60 -13.01
N ALA A 749 -40.84 -26.79 -12.00
CA ALA A 749 -41.43 -25.49 -11.94
C ALA A 749 -40.80 -24.73 -13.13
N HIS A 750 -41.60 -24.33 -14.05
CA HIS A 750 -41.25 -23.39 -15.11
C HIS A 750 -40.82 -22.07 -14.48
N THR A 751 -39.58 -22.01 -13.98
CA THR A 751 -38.90 -20.79 -13.60
C THR A 751 -37.68 -20.70 -14.51
N ALA A 752 -37.68 -19.68 -15.34
CA ALA A 752 -36.54 -19.32 -16.16
C ALA A 752 -35.27 -19.41 -15.31
N SER A 753 -34.27 -20.19 -15.77
CA SER A 753 -33.04 -20.38 -15.02
C SER A 753 -32.32 -19.03 -14.91
N ILE A 754 -32.21 -18.52 -13.69
CA ILE A 754 -31.47 -17.29 -13.45
C ILE A 754 -30.02 -17.54 -13.85
N ARG A 755 -29.51 -16.70 -14.77
CA ARG A 755 -28.13 -16.71 -15.21
C ARG A 755 -27.46 -15.44 -14.75
N THR A 756 -26.23 -15.55 -14.35
CA THR A 756 -25.41 -14.41 -13.93
C THR A 756 -24.13 -14.39 -14.73
N LEU A 757 -23.77 -13.21 -15.21
CA LEU A 757 -22.49 -12.94 -15.88
C LEU A 757 -21.86 -11.75 -15.18
N ARG A 758 -20.68 -11.96 -14.59
CA ARG A 758 -19.91 -10.89 -14.01
C ARG A 758 -18.82 -10.44 -14.98
N ASN A 759 -18.76 -9.13 -15.22
CA ASN A 759 -17.70 -8.50 -16.00
C ASN A 759 -17.18 -7.30 -15.21
N GLY A 760 -16.06 -7.51 -14.50
CA GLY A 760 -15.50 -6.52 -13.58
C GLY A 760 -16.44 -6.25 -12.39
N ASP A 761 -16.86 -5.01 -12.24
CA ASP A 761 -17.80 -4.53 -11.21
C ASP A 761 -19.28 -4.61 -11.63
N MET A 762 -19.56 -5.07 -12.84
CA MET A 762 -20.94 -5.21 -13.35
C MET A 762 -21.40 -6.66 -13.32
N LEU A 763 -22.50 -6.92 -12.66
CA LEU A 763 -23.20 -8.20 -12.62
C LEU A 763 -24.47 -8.11 -13.50
N THR A 764 -24.48 -8.84 -14.58
CA THR A 764 -25.68 -8.99 -15.41
C THR A 764 -26.45 -10.24 -14.96
N ILE A 765 -27.74 -10.07 -14.69
CA ILE A 765 -28.65 -11.10 -14.20
C ILE A 765 -29.75 -11.23 -15.25
N SER A 766 -29.94 -12.43 -15.77
CA SER A 766 -30.99 -12.74 -16.75
C SER A 766 -31.83 -13.92 -16.27
N GLY A 767 -33.02 -14.09 -16.85
CA GLY A 767 -33.95 -15.13 -16.47
C GLY A 767 -34.79 -14.80 -15.23
N THR A 768 -34.87 -13.54 -14.85
CA THR A 768 -35.68 -13.04 -13.75
C THR A 768 -37.01 -12.46 -14.25
N THR A 769 -38.06 -12.55 -13.45
CA THR A 769 -39.35 -11.88 -13.75
C THR A 769 -39.24 -10.39 -13.41
N ALA A 770 -39.67 -9.51 -14.31
CA ALA A 770 -39.66 -8.07 -14.07
C ALA A 770 -40.37 -7.70 -12.76
N GLY A 771 -39.77 -6.80 -11.98
CA GLY A 771 -40.26 -6.38 -10.68
C GLY A 771 -39.79 -7.23 -9.50
N THR A 772 -39.22 -8.44 -9.74
CA THR A 772 -38.66 -9.29 -8.66
C THR A 772 -37.53 -8.56 -7.93
N GLU A 773 -37.55 -8.67 -6.61
CA GLU A 773 -36.51 -8.07 -5.78
C GLU A 773 -35.21 -8.85 -5.89
N ILE A 774 -34.11 -8.11 -6.13
CA ILE A 774 -32.76 -8.61 -6.20
C ILE A 774 -32.01 -8.06 -5.00
N LEU A 775 -31.50 -8.94 -4.14
CA LEU A 775 -30.70 -8.59 -2.97
C LEU A 775 -29.33 -9.23 -3.12
N ILE A 776 -28.28 -8.47 -2.91
CA ILE A 776 -26.90 -8.97 -2.97
C ILE A 776 -26.25 -8.70 -1.62
N TYR A 777 -25.74 -9.76 -1.03
CA TYR A 777 -25.09 -9.75 0.27
C TYR A 777 -23.62 -10.10 0.10
N ASP A 778 -22.77 -9.58 0.97
CA ASP A 778 -21.42 -10.11 1.13
C ASP A 778 -21.43 -11.45 1.89
N LEU A 779 -20.26 -12.05 2.10
CA LEU A 779 -20.15 -13.32 2.83
C LEU A 779 -20.54 -13.21 4.31
N GLN A 780 -20.56 -12.02 4.87
CA GLN A 780 -20.98 -11.74 6.23
C GLN A 780 -22.50 -11.58 6.36
N GLY A 781 -23.21 -11.64 5.23
CA GLY A 781 -24.67 -11.46 5.18
C GLY A 781 -25.11 -9.99 5.20
N ILE A 782 -24.19 -9.05 5.04
CA ILE A 782 -24.49 -7.62 4.95
C ILE A 782 -25.03 -7.31 3.55
N LEU A 783 -26.14 -6.59 3.48
CA LEU A 783 -26.75 -6.19 2.22
C LEU A 783 -25.86 -5.15 1.50
N VAL A 784 -25.20 -5.58 0.42
CA VAL A 784 -24.33 -4.76 -0.41
C VAL A 784 -25.12 -3.87 -1.34
N THR A 785 -26.13 -4.46 -2.00
CA THR A 785 -27.00 -3.70 -2.90
C THR A 785 -28.38 -4.35 -3.02
N LYS A 786 -29.35 -3.51 -3.36
CA LYS A 786 -30.74 -3.90 -3.59
C LYS A 786 -31.20 -3.30 -4.93
N SER A 787 -31.80 -4.13 -5.77
CA SER A 787 -32.34 -3.71 -7.06
C SER A 787 -33.68 -4.42 -7.35
N ARG A 788 -34.29 -4.12 -8.47
CA ARG A 788 -35.45 -4.87 -8.98
C ARG A 788 -35.16 -5.30 -10.40
N ALA A 789 -35.55 -6.51 -10.72
CA ALA A 789 -35.39 -7.08 -12.04
C ALA A 789 -36.13 -6.27 -13.10
N SER A 790 -35.46 -5.99 -14.20
CA SER A 790 -36.01 -5.43 -15.43
C SER A 790 -36.53 -6.54 -16.34
N GLU A 791 -37.27 -6.20 -17.37
CA GLU A 791 -37.66 -7.15 -18.41
C GLU A 791 -36.41 -7.52 -19.22
N GLY A 792 -36.07 -8.82 -19.30
CA GLY A 792 -34.90 -9.35 -19.99
C GLY A 792 -33.67 -9.48 -19.08
N GLU A 793 -32.85 -8.46 -18.99
CA GLU A 793 -31.62 -8.47 -18.21
C GLU A 793 -31.55 -7.29 -17.24
N THR A 794 -31.01 -7.55 -16.09
CA THR A 794 -30.78 -6.53 -15.05
C THR A 794 -29.29 -6.46 -14.75
N THR A 795 -28.68 -5.27 -14.89
CA THR A 795 -27.30 -5.06 -14.56
C THR A 795 -27.18 -4.31 -13.24
N VAL A 796 -26.39 -4.85 -12.32
CA VAL A 796 -26.16 -4.30 -10.99
C VAL A 796 -24.67 -4.08 -10.81
N LYS A 797 -24.30 -2.93 -10.28
CA LYS A 797 -22.89 -2.64 -9.94
C LYS A 797 -22.55 -3.29 -8.61
N LEU A 798 -21.47 -4.07 -8.59
CA LEU A 798 -20.89 -4.69 -7.40
C LEU A 798 -19.53 -4.05 -7.08
N PRO A 799 -19.06 -4.12 -5.84
CA PRO A 799 -17.67 -3.87 -5.52
C PRO A 799 -16.75 -4.74 -6.39
N ARG A 800 -15.59 -4.20 -6.80
CA ARG A 800 -14.68 -4.86 -7.77
C ARG A 800 -14.15 -6.21 -7.31
N HIS A 801 -14.04 -6.42 -6.01
CA HIS A 801 -13.52 -7.65 -5.42
C HIS A 801 -14.48 -8.20 -4.38
N GLY A 802 -14.60 -9.51 -4.30
CA GLY A 802 -15.38 -10.20 -3.30
C GLY A 802 -16.27 -11.30 -3.86
N ILE A 803 -16.61 -12.23 -2.99
CA ILE A 803 -17.64 -13.23 -3.22
C ILE A 803 -18.93 -12.69 -2.62
N PHE A 804 -20.02 -12.73 -3.38
CA PHE A 804 -21.31 -12.22 -2.96
C PHE A 804 -22.37 -13.32 -3.00
N ILE A 805 -23.42 -13.17 -2.24
CA ILE A 805 -24.61 -14.01 -2.27
C ILE A 805 -25.73 -13.20 -2.90
N LEU A 806 -26.11 -13.57 -4.11
CA LEU A 806 -27.27 -13.03 -4.79
C LEU A 806 -28.51 -13.78 -4.30
N LYS A 807 -29.50 -13.05 -3.78
CA LYS A 807 -30.82 -13.59 -3.41
C LYS A 807 -31.89 -12.99 -4.31
N ILE A 808 -32.64 -13.85 -4.99
CA ILE A 808 -33.77 -13.50 -5.85
C ILE A 808 -34.94 -14.40 -5.48
N GLY A 809 -35.94 -13.85 -4.79
CA GLY A 809 -36.99 -14.66 -4.15
C GLY A 809 -36.37 -15.64 -3.15
N ASP A 810 -36.64 -16.93 -3.33
CA ASP A 810 -36.07 -18.00 -2.46
C ASP A 810 -34.74 -18.56 -2.98
N GLN A 811 -34.33 -18.17 -4.17
CA GLN A 811 -33.05 -18.61 -4.77
C GLN A 811 -31.87 -17.80 -4.21
N LYS A 812 -30.79 -18.50 -3.92
CA LYS A 812 -29.51 -17.92 -3.51
C LYS A 812 -28.43 -18.46 -4.43
N LEU A 813 -27.66 -17.55 -5.03
CA LEU A 813 -26.56 -17.86 -5.93
C LEU A 813 -25.28 -17.20 -5.40
N LYS A 814 -24.18 -17.91 -5.43
CA LYS A 814 -22.87 -17.37 -5.13
C LYS A 814 -22.33 -16.67 -6.38
N ILE A 815 -21.85 -15.43 -6.23
CA ILE A 815 -21.23 -14.63 -7.26
C ILE A 815 -19.78 -14.42 -6.85
N SER A 816 -18.86 -14.83 -7.69
CA SER A 816 -17.41 -14.68 -7.47
C SER A 816 -16.80 -13.72 -8.49
#